data_b1f92e4aa35ea90deaad12a66a945861
#
_entry.id   b1f92e4aa35ea90deaad12a66a945861
#
_cell.length_a   1.000
_cell.length_b   1.000
_cell.length_c   1.000
_cell.angle_alpha   90.00
_cell.angle_beta   90.00
_cell.angle_gamma   90.00
#
_symmetry.space_group_name_H-M   'P 1'
#
loop_
_entity.id
_entity.type
_entity.pdbx_description
1 polymer ?
#
loop_
_entity_poly.entity_id
_entity_poly.type
_entity_poly.pdbx_seq_one_letter_code
_entity_poly.pdbx_strand_id
1 'polypeptide(L)'
;MVRLAENLEPIALIGAGGVGKTSIALTVLHHDRIKQRFGDNRRFIRCDQFPPSLPHFLARLSKVIGANVENPEDLTPLRPILSSTMMFITFDNAESIFDPRGTNTREILAVVDELCHFKTICVCITSRTTTVPQSCKRPQIPALSMGAARDIFHGICGGGGQSGVIDGLLRRLNFHALSITLLAAITSCNTWDYDCLAEEWNTHRAQAPKADYNKSLAATIELSLASPTFRNLGSGARDLLGVVAFFPQGVDENNLDRFFSTTPDRQEVFDKFCALSLTFRDNGFFTMLAPIRDYLRLQDPGSSPLLRATKDHYFTRLSGHVDPDAPTFGETRWITSEDVNVEHLLDVFTSVDTNSADVWNACIYFMNHLYWHKPRRTILAPKIEALPDDHHSKSISLFQLSRLFGTLGNRTEYKRLLTCALGLERQQGDEASVAETLRELSDANRLLKLYEEGISQAREASEIFERFGNPIQQARCLNFLARSLLESGQLDAAETEASRMIDLIPEKGEEHLVCQSHWLLGGIYRSKGEREKAIHQFEIALGIASRFAWHDLLFSIRYDLAGLFRDEGEFDRAHAHVEQAKSHTINDTHGLGRVAEMLARIWLQQGKIEDAKAEALRALEIYEEHGATMDVEACRDLLRGLERKKPIRWFNAMTFWRSR
;
A
#
# COMPACT_ATOMS: atom_id res chain seq x y z
N MET A 1 14.54 -28.89 -9.17
CA MET A 1 13.61 -27.82 -8.79
C MET A 1 12.19 -28.11 -9.22
N VAL A 2 11.89 -28.36 -10.50
CA VAL A 2 10.53 -28.69 -10.94
C VAL A 2 9.91 -29.84 -10.11
N ARG A 3 10.64 -30.93 -9.84
CA ARG A 3 10.16 -32.04 -8.98
C ARG A 3 9.86 -31.61 -7.53
N LEU A 4 10.68 -30.72 -6.94
CA LEU A 4 10.42 -30.19 -5.62
C LEU A 4 9.13 -29.36 -5.61
N ALA A 5 8.98 -28.49 -6.61
CA ALA A 5 7.78 -27.66 -6.77
C ALA A 5 6.51 -28.52 -7.00
N GLU A 6 6.60 -29.59 -7.77
CA GLU A 6 5.50 -30.54 -7.94
C GLU A 6 5.10 -31.24 -6.64
N ASN A 7 6.05 -31.48 -5.75
CA ASN A 7 5.81 -32.08 -4.44
C ASN A 7 5.41 -31.05 -3.37
N LEU A 8 5.23 -29.78 -3.74
CA LEU A 8 4.94 -28.66 -2.82
C LEU A 8 6.05 -28.46 -1.77
N GLU A 9 7.28 -28.89 -2.07
CA GLU A 9 8.42 -28.65 -1.20
C GLU A 9 8.91 -27.20 -1.38
N PRO A 10 9.00 -26.39 -0.33
CA PRO A 10 9.48 -25.01 -0.45
C PRO A 10 10.96 -24.98 -0.86
N ILE A 11 11.32 -24.05 -1.73
CA ILE A 11 12.63 -23.98 -2.38
C ILE A 11 13.29 -22.63 -2.06
N ALA A 12 14.56 -22.62 -1.67
CA ALA A 12 15.36 -21.41 -1.56
C ALA A 12 16.59 -21.49 -2.47
N LEU A 13 16.66 -20.61 -3.46
CA LEU A 13 17.79 -20.42 -4.36
C LEU A 13 18.74 -19.40 -3.76
N ILE A 14 19.83 -19.86 -3.18
CA ILE A 14 20.80 -19.02 -2.48
C ILE A 14 22.09 -18.94 -3.31
N GLY A 15 22.63 -17.74 -3.44
CA GLY A 15 23.89 -17.50 -4.15
C GLY A 15 24.17 -16.04 -4.44
N ALA A 16 25.36 -15.72 -4.93
CA ALA A 16 25.78 -14.37 -5.24
C ALA A 16 24.84 -13.64 -6.20
N GLY A 17 24.89 -12.29 -6.19
CA GLY A 17 24.12 -11.48 -7.14
C GLY A 17 24.52 -11.77 -8.58
N GLY A 18 23.54 -11.88 -9.49
CA GLY A 18 23.81 -12.06 -10.93
C GLY A 18 24.15 -13.48 -11.39
N VAL A 19 24.07 -14.50 -10.53
CA VAL A 19 24.31 -15.92 -10.93
C VAL A 19 23.12 -16.57 -11.66
N GLY A 20 22.01 -15.86 -11.83
CA GLY A 20 20.86 -16.34 -12.56
C GLY A 20 19.73 -16.94 -11.70
N LYS A 21 19.69 -16.68 -10.37
CA LYS A 21 18.63 -17.18 -9.48
C LYS A 21 17.23 -16.84 -9.97
N THR A 22 16.99 -15.56 -10.28
CA THR A 22 15.71 -15.08 -10.82
C THR A 22 15.36 -15.76 -12.15
N SER A 23 16.33 -15.92 -13.06
CA SER A 23 16.11 -16.61 -14.33
C SER A 23 15.71 -18.07 -14.13
N ILE A 24 16.35 -18.73 -13.17
CA ILE A 24 16.01 -20.12 -12.80
C ILE A 24 14.60 -20.18 -12.20
N ALA A 25 14.25 -19.28 -11.28
CA ALA A 25 12.93 -19.22 -10.67
C ALA A 25 11.83 -18.98 -11.72
N LEU A 26 12.07 -18.05 -12.66
CA LEU A 26 11.16 -17.78 -13.79
C LEU A 26 11.04 -19.00 -14.73
N THR A 27 12.16 -19.69 -15.02
CA THR A 27 12.13 -20.92 -15.83
C THR A 27 11.28 -21.99 -15.16
N VAL A 28 11.38 -22.16 -13.85
CA VAL A 28 10.53 -23.09 -13.09
C VAL A 28 9.08 -22.63 -13.12
N LEU A 29 8.80 -21.35 -12.88
CA LEU A 29 7.47 -20.75 -12.89
C LEU A 29 6.74 -20.98 -14.24
N HIS A 30 7.49 -20.91 -15.35
CA HIS A 30 6.96 -21.06 -16.71
C HIS A 30 7.10 -22.47 -17.28
N HIS A 31 7.63 -23.43 -16.52
CA HIS A 31 7.77 -24.82 -16.96
C HIS A 31 6.41 -25.48 -17.15
N ASP A 32 6.23 -26.26 -18.23
CA ASP A 32 4.92 -26.82 -18.60
C ASP A 32 4.26 -27.67 -17.50
N ARG A 33 5.04 -28.47 -16.78
CA ARG A 33 4.53 -29.27 -15.65
C ARG A 33 4.03 -28.37 -14.49
N ILE A 34 4.66 -27.23 -14.25
CA ILE A 34 4.24 -26.24 -13.24
C ILE A 34 3.00 -25.49 -13.72
N LYS A 35 2.93 -25.13 -15.02
CA LYS A 35 1.72 -24.56 -15.62
C LYS A 35 0.53 -25.53 -15.51
N GLN A 36 0.73 -26.81 -15.78
CA GLN A 36 -0.32 -27.83 -15.67
C GLN A 36 -0.82 -28.00 -14.23
N ARG A 37 0.09 -27.92 -13.24
CA ARG A 37 -0.26 -28.15 -11.84
C ARG A 37 -0.93 -26.97 -11.18
N PHE A 38 -0.44 -25.75 -11.41
CA PHE A 38 -0.88 -24.54 -10.71
C PHE A 38 -1.73 -23.58 -11.57
N GLY A 39 -1.88 -23.86 -12.87
CA GLY A 39 -2.65 -23.01 -13.78
C GLY A 39 -2.20 -21.56 -13.73
N ASP A 40 -3.17 -20.66 -13.60
CA ASP A 40 -2.92 -19.23 -13.48
C ASP A 40 -2.55 -18.78 -12.06
N ASN A 41 -2.55 -19.69 -11.08
CA ASN A 41 -2.18 -19.40 -9.69
C ASN A 41 -0.66 -19.45 -9.45
N ARG A 42 0.11 -19.01 -10.42
CA ARG A 42 1.56 -18.81 -10.32
C ARG A 42 1.86 -17.35 -10.11
N ARG A 43 2.46 -17.04 -8.98
CA ARG A 43 2.67 -15.65 -8.50
C ARG A 43 4.15 -15.33 -8.41
N PHE A 44 4.51 -14.10 -8.79
CA PHE A 44 5.89 -13.61 -8.72
C PHE A 44 5.90 -12.26 -8.00
N ILE A 45 6.66 -12.19 -6.90
CA ILE A 45 6.76 -11.01 -6.04
C ILE A 45 8.22 -10.56 -6.00
N ARG A 46 8.50 -9.37 -6.50
CA ARG A 46 9.81 -8.72 -6.35
C ARG A 46 9.87 -8.00 -5.01
N CYS A 47 10.69 -8.52 -4.11
CA CYS A 47 10.81 -8.01 -2.74
C CYS A 47 11.62 -6.71 -2.66
N ASP A 48 12.37 -6.36 -3.68
CA ASP A 48 13.15 -5.12 -3.76
C ASP A 48 12.33 -3.90 -4.24
N GLN A 49 11.05 -4.10 -4.55
CA GLN A 49 10.15 -3.04 -5.05
C GLN A 49 9.25 -2.41 -3.99
N PHE A 50 9.36 -2.81 -2.74
CA PHE A 50 8.57 -2.23 -1.65
C PHE A 50 9.40 -2.18 -0.36
N PRO A 51 9.02 -1.30 0.60
CA PRO A 51 9.75 -1.18 1.87
C PRO A 51 9.77 -2.50 2.66
N PRO A 52 10.88 -2.83 3.37
CA PRO A 52 11.02 -4.06 4.15
C PRO A 52 10.24 -3.99 5.46
N SER A 53 8.92 -3.89 5.37
CA SER A 53 8.02 -3.89 6.53
C SER A 53 6.92 -4.94 6.38
N LEU A 54 6.48 -5.51 7.50
CA LEU A 54 5.45 -6.55 7.51
C LEU A 54 4.14 -6.08 6.84
N PRO A 55 3.62 -4.87 7.11
CA PRO A 55 2.40 -4.41 6.46
C PRO A 55 2.51 -4.32 4.94
N HIS A 56 3.63 -3.80 4.41
CA HIS A 56 3.84 -3.72 2.96
C HIS A 56 3.97 -5.11 2.32
N PHE A 57 4.66 -6.02 3.00
CA PHE A 57 4.78 -7.39 2.57
C PHE A 57 3.42 -8.09 2.49
N LEU A 58 2.61 -7.98 3.55
CA LEU A 58 1.27 -8.59 3.62
C LEU A 58 0.30 -7.96 2.61
N ALA A 59 0.31 -6.64 2.45
CA ALA A 59 -0.51 -5.95 1.44
C ALA A 59 -0.11 -6.37 0.02
N ARG A 60 1.19 -6.52 -0.26
CA ARG A 60 1.68 -7.01 -1.55
C ARG A 60 1.29 -8.46 -1.80
N LEU A 61 1.41 -9.31 -0.77
CA LEU A 61 0.99 -10.71 -0.83
C LEU A 61 -0.51 -10.82 -1.12
N SER A 62 -1.35 -10.12 -0.34
CA SER A 62 -2.81 -10.07 -0.51
C SER A 62 -3.20 -9.72 -1.95
N LYS A 63 -2.65 -8.62 -2.48
CA LYS A 63 -2.89 -8.18 -3.85
C LYS A 63 -2.50 -9.23 -4.89
N VAL A 64 -1.36 -9.87 -4.72
CA VAL A 64 -0.82 -10.83 -5.70
C VAL A 64 -1.58 -12.14 -5.69
N ILE A 65 -2.06 -12.62 -4.53
CA ILE A 65 -2.87 -13.84 -4.45
C ILE A 65 -4.34 -13.59 -4.81
N GLY A 66 -4.75 -12.34 -5.01
CA GLY A 66 -6.13 -11.98 -5.35
C GLY A 66 -7.09 -11.99 -4.17
N ALA A 67 -6.58 -11.85 -2.94
CA ALA A 67 -7.39 -11.85 -1.73
C ALA A 67 -8.18 -10.55 -1.54
N ASN A 68 -7.77 -9.44 -2.21
CA ASN A 68 -8.37 -8.10 -2.09
C ASN A 68 -8.53 -7.61 -0.65
N VAL A 69 -7.73 -8.14 0.28
CA VAL A 69 -7.68 -7.68 1.67
C VAL A 69 -6.76 -6.48 1.72
N GLU A 70 -7.32 -5.33 2.03
CA GLU A 70 -6.54 -4.12 2.23
C GLU A 70 -5.90 -4.15 3.62
N ASN A 71 -4.57 -4.00 3.66
CA ASN A 71 -3.77 -3.88 4.89
C ASN A 71 -3.95 -5.02 5.92
N PRO A 72 -3.72 -6.28 5.56
CA PRO A 72 -3.77 -7.37 6.52
C PRO A 72 -2.66 -7.19 7.59
N GLU A 73 -3.01 -7.43 8.86
CA GLU A 73 -2.05 -7.34 9.97
C GLU A 73 -1.24 -8.63 10.13
N ASP A 74 -1.83 -9.76 9.73
CA ASP A 74 -1.22 -11.09 9.73
C ASP A 74 -1.78 -11.94 8.55
N LEU A 75 -1.51 -13.24 8.53
CA LEU A 75 -2.04 -14.16 7.52
C LEU A 75 -3.49 -14.58 7.75
N THR A 76 -4.10 -14.24 8.87
CA THR A 76 -5.44 -14.74 9.24
C THR A 76 -6.49 -14.48 8.16
N PRO A 77 -6.63 -13.26 7.62
CA PRO A 77 -7.61 -13.00 6.57
C PRO A 77 -7.25 -13.64 5.22
N LEU A 78 -6.00 -14.04 5.01
CA LEU A 78 -5.55 -14.69 3.78
C LEU A 78 -5.65 -16.23 3.83
N ARG A 79 -5.79 -16.82 5.04
CA ARG A 79 -5.83 -18.27 5.24
C ARG A 79 -6.90 -19.02 4.43
N PRO A 80 -8.12 -18.49 4.23
CA PRO A 80 -9.13 -19.20 3.41
C PRO A 80 -8.63 -19.47 1.99
N ILE A 81 -8.09 -18.46 1.31
CA ILE A 81 -7.53 -18.58 -0.04
C ILE A 81 -6.28 -19.44 -0.03
N LEU A 82 -5.37 -19.20 0.92
CA LEU A 82 -4.13 -19.95 1.05
C LEU A 82 -4.36 -21.46 1.31
N SER A 83 -5.45 -21.82 2.01
CA SER A 83 -5.78 -23.20 2.32
C SER A 83 -6.59 -23.92 1.24
N SER A 84 -7.31 -23.18 0.40
CA SER A 84 -8.22 -23.75 -0.62
C SER A 84 -7.63 -23.76 -2.02
N THR A 85 -6.67 -22.89 -2.33
CA THR A 85 -6.17 -22.67 -3.69
C THR A 85 -4.73 -23.17 -3.84
N MET A 86 -4.50 -24.05 -4.83
CA MET A 86 -3.15 -24.48 -5.17
C MET A 86 -2.36 -23.34 -5.82
N MET A 87 -1.26 -22.90 -5.20
CA MET A 87 -0.45 -21.79 -5.69
C MET A 87 1.04 -22.09 -5.72
N PHE A 88 1.73 -21.49 -6.69
CA PHE A 88 3.19 -21.41 -6.73
C PHE A 88 3.60 -19.94 -6.55
N ILE A 89 4.19 -19.61 -5.42
CA ILE A 89 4.55 -18.23 -5.07
C ILE A 89 6.08 -18.09 -5.08
N THR A 90 6.58 -17.17 -5.91
CA THR A 90 8.00 -16.84 -5.97
C THR A 90 8.26 -15.49 -5.30
N PHE A 91 9.14 -15.48 -4.29
CA PHE A 91 9.70 -14.28 -3.66
C PHE A 91 11.10 -14.03 -4.23
N ASP A 92 11.24 -13.02 -5.08
CA ASP A 92 12.51 -12.68 -5.73
C ASP A 92 13.21 -11.53 -4.99
N ASN A 93 14.55 -11.60 -4.88
CA ASN A 93 15.38 -10.68 -4.12
C ASN A 93 14.97 -10.58 -2.63
N ALA A 94 14.67 -11.71 -2.01
CA ALA A 94 14.15 -11.78 -0.66
C ALA A 94 15.14 -11.27 0.42
N GLU A 95 16.43 -11.12 0.10
CA GLU A 95 17.37 -10.42 0.97
C GLU A 95 16.93 -9.00 1.32
N SER A 96 16.16 -8.34 0.46
CA SER A 96 15.64 -7.01 0.70
C SER A 96 14.66 -6.95 1.87
N ILE A 97 13.91 -8.03 2.11
CA ILE A 97 12.94 -8.14 3.21
C ILE A 97 13.46 -8.98 4.39
N PHE A 98 14.55 -9.71 4.20
CA PHE A 98 15.19 -10.55 5.22
C PHE A 98 16.51 -9.97 5.74
N ASP A 99 16.78 -8.67 5.55
CA ASP A 99 18.00 -8.02 6.08
C ASP A 99 17.98 -8.09 7.62
N PRO A 100 18.98 -8.73 8.25
CA PRO A 100 19.05 -8.85 9.71
C PRO A 100 19.08 -7.52 10.47
N ARG A 101 19.41 -6.42 9.78
CA ARG A 101 19.41 -5.06 10.32
C ARG A 101 18.04 -4.40 10.30
N GLY A 102 17.07 -4.98 9.57
CA GLY A 102 15.71 -4.48 9.47
C GLY A 102 14.88 -4.79 10.73
N THR A 103 14.06 -3.85 11.17
CA THR A 103 13.24 -3.99 12.40
C THR A 103 12.17 -5.08 12.29
N ASN A 104 11.67 -5.36 11.09
CA ASN A 104 10.56 -6.30 10.85
C ASN A 104 11.01 -7.65 10.25
N THR A 105 12.31 -7.90 10.12
CA THR A 105 12.83 -9.10 9.44
C THR A 105 12.33 -10.41 10.07
N ARG A 106 12.28 -10.47 11.41
CA ARG A 106 11.84 -11.69 12.11
C ARG A 106 10.36 -11.98 11.87
N GLU A 107 9.54 -10.95 11.82
CA GLU A 107 8.10 -11.07 11.60
C GLU A 107 7.79 -11.52 10.16
N ILE A 108 8.43 -10.90 9.18
CA ILE A 108 8.28 -11.28 7.77
C ILE A 108 8.78 -12.71 7.55
N LEU A 109 9.91 -13.07 8.16
CA LEU A 109 10.46 -14.43 8.05
C LEU A 109 9.50 -15.48 8.65
N ALA A 110 8.86 -15.17 9.78
CA ALA A 110 7.87 -16.05 10.41
C ALA A 110 6.64 -16.23 9.50
N VAL A 111 6.16 -15.16 8.88
CA VAL A 111 5.05 -15.23 7.91
C VAL A 111 5.41 -16.08 6.69
N VAL A 112 6.61 -15.89 6.12
CA VAL A 112 7.04 -16.70 4.97
C VAL A 112 7.27 -18.16 5.37
N ASP A 113 7.75 -18.43 6.57
CA ASP A 113 7.88 -19.80 7.09
C ASP A 113 6.50 -20.45 7.28
N GLU A 114 5.52 -19.70 7.78
CA GLU A 114 4.13 -20.16 7.85
C GLU A 114 3.56 -20.50 6.46
N LEU A 115 3.81 -19.66 5.44
CA LEU A 115 3.42 -19.94 4.05
C LEU A 115 4.00 -21.25 3.55
N CYS A 116 5.23 -21.59 3.94
CA CYS A 116 5.88 -22.86 3.58
C CYS A 116 5.19 -24.11 4.17
N HIS A 117 4.33 -23.95 5.18
CA HIS A 117 3.63 -25.05 5.84
C HIS A 117 2.21 -25.31 5.28
N PHE A 118 1.69 -24.46 4.40
CA PHE A 118 0.42 -24.73 3.72
C PHE A 118 0.56 -25.86 2.70
N LYS A 119 -0.32 -26.86 2.78
CA LYS A 119 -0.34 -28.02 1.87
C LYS A 119 -0.77 -27.69 0.44
N THR A 120 -1.21 -26.50 0.19
CA THR A 120 -1.67 -25.97 -1.08
C THR A 120 -0.64 -25.06 -1.75
N ILE A 121 0.41 -24.65 -1.04
CA ILE A 121 1.33 -23.63 -1.51
C ILE A 121 2.74 -24.20 -1.67
N CYS A 122 3.35 -23.93 -2.84
CA CYS A 122 4.78 -24.09 -3.03
C CYS A 122 5.44 -22.71 -3.04
N VAL A 123 6.34 -22.48 -2.10
CA VAL A 123 7.13 -21.24 -2.01
C VAL A 123 8.48 -21.44 -2.70
N CYS A 124 8.85 -20.49 -3.57
CA CYS A 124 10.18 -20.41 -4.16
C CYS A 124 10.82 -19.07 -3.79
N ILE A 125 11.98 -19.09 -3.16
CA ILE A 125 12.68 -17.90 -2.67
C ILE A 125 13.98 -17.74 -3.44
N THR A 126 14.29 -16.54 -3.94
CA THR A 126 15.65 -16.20 -4.37
C THR A 126 16.28 -15.24 -3.36
N SER A 127 17.50 -15.52 -2.92
CA SER A 127 18.21 -14.69 -1.95
C SER A 127 19.73 -14.72 -2.15
N ARG A 128 20.40 -13.64 -1.77
CA ARG A 128 21.87 -13.59 -1.68
C ARG A 128 22.36 -14.04 -0.31
N THR A 129 21.51 -14.00 0.70
CA THR A 129 21.83 -14.37 2.07
C THR A 129 21.26 -15.74 2.42
N THR A 130 21.80 -16.35 3.45
CA THR A 130 21.33 -17.63 4.00
C THR A 130 20.13 -17.45 4.94
N THR A 131 19.70 -16.23 5.18
CA THR A 131 18.52 -15.89 5.99
C THR A 131 17.26 -16.20 5.21
N VAL A 132 16.78 -17.42 5.33
CA VAL A 132 15.56 -17.94 4.68
C VAL A 132 14.92 -18.96 5.62
N PRO A 133 13.61 -19.26 5.50
CA PRO A 133 12.95 -20.28 6.32
C PRO A 133 13.72 -21.61 6.35
N GLN A 134 13.75 -22.24 7.50
CA GLN A 134 14.46 -23.52 7.67
C GLN A 134 13.78 -24.68 6.93
N SER A 135 12.47 -24.57 6.71
CA SER A 135 11.66 -25.53 5.94
C SER A 135 12.07 -25.63 4.48
N CYS A 136 12.75 -24.59 3.94
CA CYS A 136 13.12 -24.56 2.52
C CYS A 136 14.23 -25.52 2.15
N LYS A 137 14.03 -26.31 1.10
CA LYS A 137 15.09 -27.04 0.42
C LYS A 137 16.04 -26.06 -0.28
N ARG A 138 17.35 -26.29 -0.17
CA ARG A 138 18.39 -25.40 -0.69
C ARG A 138 19.18 -26.10 -1.81
N PRO A 139 18.60 -26.26 -3.02
CA PRO A 139 19.31 -26.88 -4.12
C PRO A 139 20.53 -26.03 -4.49
N GLN A 140 21.64 -26.69 -4.76
CA GLN A 140 22.86 -26.02 -5.20
C GLN A 140 22.66 -25.48 -6.63
N ILE A 141 23.01 -24.22 -6.86
CA ILE A 141 22.97 -23.59 -8.18
C ILE A 141 24.32 -23.87 -8.85
N PRO A 142 24.36 -24.69 -9.91
CA PRO A 142 25.61 -24.94 -10.61
C PRO A 142 26.05 -23.68 -11.39
N ALA A 143 27.35 -23.51 -11.58
CA ALA A 143 27.86 -22.53 -12.54
C ALA A 143 27.37 -22.88 -13.96
N LEU A 144 27.24 -21.88 -14.82
CA LEU A 144 26.91 -22.12 -16.23
C LEU A 144 27.95 -23.04 -16.87
N SER A 145 27.49 -23.94 -17.73
CA SER A 145 28.41 -24.67 -18.60
C SER A 145 29.05 -23.74 -19.63
N MET A 146 30.19 -24.10 -20.18
CA MET A 146 30.85 -23.36 -21.26
C MET A 146 29.90 -23.13 -22.45
N GLY A 147 29.11 -24.16 -22.83
CA GLY A 147 28.10 -24.06 -23.89
C GLY A 147 27.05 -23.00 -23.57
N ALA A 148 26.41 -23.11 -22.42
CA ALA A 148 25.41 -22.12 -22.00
C ALA A 148 25.96 -20.68 -21.89
N ALA A 149 27.20 -20.55 -21.43
CA ALA A 149 27.86 -19.24 -21.35
C ALA A 149 28.12 -18.63 -22.75
N ARG A 150 28.53 -19.46 -23.72
CA ARG A 150 28.66 -19.06 -25.13
C ARG A 150 27.31 -18.69 -25.74
N ASP A 151 26.26 -19.49 -25.48
CA ASP A 151 24.92 -19.23 -26.00
C ASP A 151 24.38 -17.90 -25.51
N ILE A 152 24.58 -17.54 -24.23
CA ILE A 152 24.21 -16.24 -23.68
C ILE A 152 25.02 -15.13 -24.39
N PHE A 153 26.34 -15.28 -24.47
CA PHE A 153 27.21 -14.26 -25.07
C PHE A 153 26.84 -14.00 -26.55
N HIS A 154 26.81 -15.05 -27.36
CA HIS A 154 26.52 -14.94 -28.79
C HIS A 154 25.06 -14.56 -29.10
N GLY A 155 24.11 -14.98 -28.26
CA GLY A 155 22.70 -14.61 -28.37
C GLY A 155 22.47 -13.10 -28.24
N ILE A 156 23.35 -12.39 -27.52
CA ILE A 156 23.28 -10.94 -27.31
C ILE A 156 24.12 -10.18 -28.35
N CYS A 157 25.37 -10.59 -28.58
CA CYS A 157 26.26 -9.86 -29.49
C CYS A 157 26.09 -10.24 -30.97
N GLY A 158 25.27 -11.23 -31.32
CA GLY A 158 24.94 -11.57 -32.71
C GLY A 158 26.07 -12.28 -33.49
N GLY A 159 27.11 -12.75 -32.82
CA GLY A 159 28.23 -13.47 -33.42
C GLY A 159 28.11 -14.98 -33.26
N GLY A 160 28.47 -15.75 -34.28
CA GLY A 160 28.56 -17.22 -34.23
C GLY A 160 29.96 -17.66 -34.57
N GLY A 161 30.73 -18.12 -33.59
CA GLY A 161 32.05 -18.70 -33.85
C GLY A 161 32.72 -19.16 -32.54
N GLN A 162 33.52 -20.22 -32.63
CA GLN A 162 34.38 -20.63 -31.50
C GLN A 162 35.62 -19.71 -31.50
N SER A 163 35.70 -18.76 -30.56
CA SER A 163 36.88 -17.95 -30.31
C SER A 163 37.54 -18.39 -29.01
N GLY A 164 38.79 -18.79 -29.06
CA GLY A 164 39.57 -19.11 -27.86
C GLY A 164 39.71 -17.95 -26.90
N VAL A 165 39.66 -16.72 -27.42
CA VAL A 165 39.70 -15.48 -26.62
C VAL A 165 38.45 -15.34 -25.77
N ILE A 166 37.26 -15.51 -26.36
CA ILE A 166 36.00 -15.47 -25.63
C ILE A 166 35.91 -16.60 -24.59
N ASP A 167 36.33 -17.81 -24.93
CA ASP A 167 36.40 -18.91 -23.97
C ASP A 167 37.30 -18.59 -22.77
N GLY A 168 38.41 -17.92 -23.03
CA GLY A 168 39.33 -17.42 -22.01
C GLY A 168 38.66 -16.40 -21.09
N LEU A 169 37.89 -15.44 -21.65
CA LEU A 169 37.13 -14.45 -20.91
C LEU A 169 36.03 -15.09 -20.07
N LEU A 170 35.23 -15.99 -20.67
CA LEU A 170 34.13 -16.69 -19.97
C LEU A 170 34.64 -17.46 -18.74
N ARG A 171 35.81 -18.12 -18.85
CA ARG A 171 36.46 -18.78 -17.70
C ARG A 171 36.91 -17.76 -16.64
N ARG A 172 37.48 -16.61 -17.03
CA ARG A 172 37.89 -15.56 -16.10
C ARG A 172 36.70 -14.90 -15.40
N LEU A 173 35.53 -14.84 -16.03
CA LEU A 173 34.26 -14.42 -15.46
C LEU A 173 33.65 -15.47 -14.53
N ASN A 174 34.29 -16.65 -14.35
CA ASN A 174 33.75 -17.79 -13.61
C ASN A 174 32.33 -18.17 -14.04
N PHE A 175 32.06 -17.99 -15.33
CA PHE A 175 30.73 -18.26 -15.91
C PHE A 175 29.58 -17.49 -15.22
N HIS A 176 29.87 -16.28 -14.74
CA HIS A 176 28.89 -15.45 -14.04
C HIS A 176 27.89 -14.83 -15.02
N ALA A 177 26.61 -15.21 -14.96
CA ALA A 177 25.62 -14.89 -15.97
C ALA A 177 25.48 -13.39 -16.26
N LEU A 178 25.32 -12.54 -15.22
CA LEU A 178 25.19 -11.09 -15.42
C LEU A 178 26.46 -10.46 -16.01
N SER A 179 27.63 -10.90 -15.58
CA SER A 179 28.89 -10.39 -16.16
C SER A 179 29.02 -10.74 -17.65
N ILE A 180 28.58 -11.94 -18.04
CA ILE A 180 28.55 -12.37 -19.44
C ILE A 180 27.56 -11.51 -20.24
N THR A 181 26.37 -11.26 -19.70
CA THR A 181 25.32 -10.43 -20.33
C THR A 181 25.84 -9.01 -20.56
N LEU A 182 26.43 -8.39 -19.53
CA LEU A 182 27.01 -7.04 -19.65
C LEU A 182 28.14 -7.00 -20.67
N LEU A 183 29.04 -7.99 -20.64
CA LEU A 183 30.17 -8.06 -21.58
C LEU A 183 29.68 -8.21 -23.03
N ALA A 184 28.70 -9.06 -23.26
CA ALA A 184 28.10 -9.25 -24.59
C ALA A 184 27.39 -7.97 -25.08
N ALA A 185 26.66 -7.28 -24.20
CA ALA A 185 26.00 -6.01 -24.53
C ALA A 185 27.00 -4.91 -24.91
N ILE A 186 28.10 -4.79 -24.16
CA ILE A 186 29.18 -3.85 -24.49
C ILE A 186 29.76 -4.17 -25.87
N THR A 187 30.05 -5.43 -26.15
CA THR A 187 30.60 -5.88 -27.42
C THR A 187 29.67 -5.51 -28.57
N SER A 188 28.38 -5.80 -28.42
CA SER A 188 27.35 -5.47 -29.42
C SER A 188 27.23 -3.96 -29.66
N CYS A 189 27.25 -3.16 -28.62
CA CYS A 189 27.07 -1.69 -28.72
C CYS A 189 28.27 -0.96 -29.27
N ASN A 190 29.50 -1.47 -29.04
CA ASN A 190 30.74 -0.77 -29.41
C ASN A 190 31.46 -1.36 -30.64
N THR A 191 30.93 -2.42 -31.24
CA THR A 191 31.55 -3.12 -32.38
C THR A 191 33.01 -3.53 -32.14
N TRP A 192 33.34 -3.83 -30.89
CA TRP A 192 34.69 -4.28 -30.52
C TRP A 192 34.96 -5.69 -31.04
N ASP A 193 36.19 -5.91 -31.51
CA ASP A 193 36.66 -7.27 -31.70
C ASP A 193 36.96 -7.94 -30.34
N TYR A 194 37.13 -9.24 -30.36
CA TYR A 194 37.26 -10.01 -29.13
C TYR A 194 38.61 -9.82 -28.42
N ASP A 195 39.65 -9.42 -29.13
CA ASP A 195 40.96 -9.13 -28.56
C ASP A 195 40.96 -7.80 -27.83
N CYS A 196 40.43 -6.75 -28.45
CA CYS A 196 40.21 -5.44 -27.81
C CYS A 196 39.34 -5.56 -26.54
N LEU A 197 38.24 -6.33 -26.62
CA LEU A 197 37.38 -6.60 -25.45
C LEU A 197 38.14 -7.25 -24.30
N ALA A 198 39.04 -8.20 -24.62
CA ALA A 198 39.81 -8.92 -23.62
C ALA A 198 40.86 -8.03 -22.94
N GLU A 199 41.52 -7.15 -23.73
CA GLU A 199 42.47 -6.21 -23.21
C GLU A 199 41.84 -5.16 -22.28
N GLU A 200 40.76 -4.54 -22.72
CA GLU A 200 40.00 -3.57 -21.93
C GLU A 200 39.46 -4.19 -20.64
N TRP A 201 38.88 -5.40 -20.70
CA TRP A 201 38.40 -6.06 -19.50
C TRP A 201 39.50 -6.38 -18.49
N ASN A 202 40.69 -6.81 -18.95
CA ASN A 202 41.82 -7.10 -18.07
C ASN A 202 42.32 -5.80 -17.39
N THR A 203 42.32 -4.68 -18.09
CA THR A 203 42.70 -3.37 -17.56
C THR A 203 41.78 -2.96 -16.43
N HIS A 204 40.46 -3.00 -16.66
CA HIS A 204 39.48 -2.64 -15.63
C HIS A 204 39.47 -3.61 -14.45
N ARG A 205 39.69 -4.91 -14.68
CA ARG A 205 39.80 -5.90 -13.60
C ARG A 205 40.97 -5.63 -12.65
N ALA A 206 42.11 -5.14 -13.19
CA ALA A 206 43.26 -4.81 -12.35
C ALA A 206 43.00 -3.60 -11.46
N GLN A 207 42.13 -2.68 -11.88
CA GLN A 207 41.76 -1.45 -11.16
C GLN A 207 40.55 -1.63 -10.22
N ALA A 208 39.79 -2.75 -10.31
CA ALA A 208 38.58 -2.96 -9.52
C ALA A 208 38.86 -2.99 -8.00
N PRO A 209 38.01 -2.34 -7.18
CA PRO A 209 38.17 -2.28 -5.73
C PRO A 209 38.25 -3.67 -5.09
N LYS A 210 39.05 -3.79 -4.02
CA LYS A 210 39.26 -5.05 -3.29
C LYS A 210 38.07 -5.47 -2.39
N ALA A 211 37.00 -4.70 -2.35
CA ALA A 211 35.82 -5.01 -1.53
C ALA A 211 35.13 -6.31 -1.97
N ASP A 212 34.43 -6.97 -1.06
CA ASP A 212 33.86 -8.32 -1.14
C ASP A 212 32.88 -8.61 -2.31
N TYR A 213 32.65 -7.67 -3.17
CA TYR A 213 31.84 -7.86 -4.37
C TYR A 213 32.60 -8.67 -5.41
N ASN A 214 31.92 -9.55 -6.10
CA ASN A 214 32.47 -10.33 -7.19
C ASN A 214 33.30 -9.42 -8.13
N LYS A 215 34.64 -9.48 -8.01
CA LYS A 215 35.56 -8.62 -8.77
C LYS A 215 35.30 -8.61 -10.28
N SER A 216 34.82 -9.73 -10.80
CA SER A 216 34.49 -9.86 -12.22
C SER A 216 33.26 -9.04 -12.60
N LEU A 217 32.24 -8.96 -11.73
CA LEU A 217 31.03 -8.17 -11.97
C LEU A 217 31.34 -6.68 -11.88
N ALA A 218 32.07 -6.24 -10.83
CA ALA A 218 32.49 -4.85 -10.67
C ALA A 218 33.31 -4.37 -11.87
N ALA A 219 34.29 -5.16 -12.30
CA ALA A 219 35.10 -4.86 -13.48
C ALA A 219 34.26 -4.75 -14.77
N THR A 220 33.24 -5.60 -14.92
CA THR A 220 32.37 -5.57 -16.09
C THR A 220 31.43 -4.37 -16.07
N ILE A 221 30.93 -3.97 -14.90
CA ILE A 221 30.13 -2.74 -14.77
C ILE A 221 30.99 -1.51 -15.09
N GLU A 222 32.21 -1.42 -14.52
CA GLU A 222 33.12 -0.31 -14.84
C GLU A 222 33.51 -0.27 -16.32
N LEU A 223 33.73 -1.40 -16.96
CA LEU A 223 33.96 -1.47 -18.40
C LEU A 223 32.74 -0.95 -19.18
N SER A 224 31.51 -1.26 -18.74
CA SER A 224 30.30 -0.71 -19.36
C SER A 224 30.27 0.82 -19.26
N LEU A 225 30.59 1.36 -18.08
CA LEU A 225 30.63 2.82 -17.82
C LEU A 225 31.81 3.52 -18.51
N ALA A 226 32.88 2.80 -18.79
CA ALA A 226 34.05 3.30 -19.53
C ALA A 226 33.96 3.10 -21.05
N SER A 227 32.95 2.39 -21.54
CA SER A 227 32.78 2.09 -22.97
C SER A 227 32.57 3.36 -23.81
N PRO A 228 33.01 3.40 -25.08
CA PRO A 228 32.75 4.52 -25.96
C PRO A 228 31.25 4.87 -26.06
N THR A 229 30.38 3.89 -26.17
CA THR A 229 28.94 4.10 -26.21
C THR A 229 28.42 4.85 -24.97
N PHE A 230 28.90 4.51 -23.78
CA PHE A 230 28.48 5.20 -22.54
C PHE A 230 29.11 6.61 -22.45
N ARG A 231 30.42 6.76 -22.77
CA ARG A 231 31.11 8.05 -22.73
C ARG A 231 30.51 9.09 -23.68
N ASN A 232 30.03 8.64 -24.84
CA ASN A 232 29.38 9.51 -25.83
C ASN A 232 28.05 10.08 -25.37
N LEU A 233 27.44 9.55 -24.28
CA LEU A 233 26.21 10.08 -23.68
C LEU A 233 26.44 11.39 -22.89
N GLY A 234 27.68 11.79 -22.69
CA GLY A 234 28.05 13.01 -21.98
C GLY A 234 28.28 12.82 -20.48
N SER A 235 28.77 13.88 -19.82
CA SER A 235 29.18 13.84 -18.41
C SER A 235 28.04 13.58 -17.42
N GLY A 236 26.80 13.90 -17.78
CA GLY A 236 25.63 13.69 -16.92
C GLY A 236 25.05 12.27 -16.91
N ALA A 237 25.49 11.39 -17.83
CA ALA A 237 24.93 10.04 -17.95
C ALA A 237 25.11 9.18 -16.68
N ARG A 238 26.25 9.32 -16.00
CA ARG A 238 26.52 8.61 -14.74
C ARG A 238 25.61 9.09 -13.61
N ASP A 239 25.35 10.39 -13.53
CA ASP A 239 24.44 10.97 -12.55
C ASP A 239 23.00 10.51 -12.79
N LEU A 240 22.56 10.46 -14.06
CA LEU A 240 21.26 9.90 -14.44
C LEU A 240 21.11 8.44 -14.00
N LEU A 241 22.13 7.64 -14.24
CA LEU A 241 22.15 6.24 -13.82
C LEU A 241 22.12 6.12 -12.29
N GLY A 242 22.78 7.04 -11.58
CA GLY A 242 22.72 7.16 -10.11
C GLY A 242 21.33 7.47 -9.59
N VAL A 243 20.57 8.33 -10.28
CA VAL A 243 19.16 8.60 -9.94
C VAL A 243 18.28 7.35 -10.11
N VAL A 244 18.47 6.59 -11.21
CA VAL A 244 17.75 5.31 -11.39
C VAL A 244 18.11 4.31 -10.28
N ALA A 245 19.39 4.27 -9.87
CA ALA A 245 19.85 3.41 -8.78
C ALA A 245 19.26 3.81 -7.43
N PHE A 246 19.01 5.10 -7.21
CA PHE A 246 18.47 5.62 -5.95
C PHE A 246 17.03 5.18 -5.73
N PHE A 247 16.16 5.25 -6.75
CA PHE A 247 14.74 4.94 -6.62
C PHE A 247 14.44 3.44 -6.66
N PRO A 248 13.65 2.90 -5.72
CA PRO A 248 13.28 1.47 -5.69
C PRO A 248 12.51 1.00 -6.93
N GLN A 249 11.58 1.82 -7.43
CA GLN A 249 10.83 1.53 -8.66
C GLN A 249 11.62 1.88 -9.92
N GLY A 250 12.71 2.66 -9.80
CA GLY A 250 13.38 3.29 -10.92
C GLY A 250 12.72 4.62 -11.30
N VAL A 251 12.87 5.05 -12.56
CA VAL A 251 12.37 6.34 -13.08
C VAL A 251 11.24 6.09 -14.07
N ASP A 252 10.10 6.76 -13.89
CA ASP A 252 8.94 6.67 -14.79
C ASP A 252 9.26 7.26 -16.17
N GLU A 253 9.04 6.48 -17.24
CA GLU A 253 9.27 6.87 -18.64
C GLU A 253 8.53 8.16 -19.01
N ASN A 254 7.32 8.39 -18.47
CA ASN A 254 6.50 9.56 -18.77
C ASN A 254 6.98 10.84 -18.06
N ASN A 255 7.85 10.70 -17.07
CA ASN A 255 8.35 11.81 -16.26
C ASN A 255 9.79 12.22 -16.63
N LEU A 256 10.43 11.58 -17.63
CA LEU A 256 11.80 11.91 -18.04
C LEU A 256 11.96 13.40 -18.38
N ASP A 257 10.98 13.98 -19.08
CA ASP A 257 10.98 15.38 -19.49
C ASP A 257 10.94 16.34 -18.29
N ARG A 258 10.28 15.93 -17.22
CA ARG A 258 10.12 16.72 -16.00
C ARG A 258 11.37 16.68 -15.12
N PHE A 259 11.94 15.49 -14.93
CA PHE A 259 13.10 15.31 -14.05
C PHE A 259 14.42 15.73 -14.71
N PHE A 260 14.52 15.59 -16.02
CA PHE A 260 15.77 15.75 -16.74
C PHE A 260 15.67 16.78 -17.87
N SER A 261 14.94 17.87 -17.62
CA SER A 261 14.68 18.94 -18.61
C SER A 261 15.96 19.54 -19.20
N THR A 262 17.07 19.51 -18.46
CA THR A 262 18.38 20.02 -18.90
C THR A 262 19.20 19.00 -19.68
N THR A 263 18.79 17.73 -19.75
CA THR A 263 19.50 16.68 -20.49
C THR A 263 18.92 16.59 -21.90
N PRO A 264 19.66 16.94 -22.94
CA PRO A 264 19.22 16.74 -24.32
C PRO A 264 19.12 15.23 -24.62
N ASP A 265 18.20 14.87 -25.52
CA ASP A 265 18.05 13.49 -26.03
C ASP A 265 17.94 12.38 -24.95
N ARG A 266 17.33 12.71 -23.81
CA ARG A 266 17.22 11.83 -22.63
C ARG A 266 16.61 10.45 -22.93
N GLN A 267 15.65 10.38 -23.84
CA GLN A 267 15.09 9.10 -24.27
C GLN A 267 16.17 8.22 -24.92
N GLU A 268 17.01 8.79 -25.78
CA GLU A 268 18.13 8.08 -26.37
C GLU A 268 19.14 7.62 -25.31
N VAL A 269 19.41 8.45 -24.30
CA VAL A 269 20.30 8.09 -23.18
C VAL A 269 19.78 6.84 -22.47
N PHE A 270 18.48 6.81 -22.11
CA PHE A 270 17.87 5.64 -21.44
C PHE A 270 17.81 4.41 -22.35
N ASP A 271 17.57 4.60 -23.65
CA ASP A 271 17.62 3.49 -24.64
C ASP A 271 19.03 2.90 -24.73
N LYS A 272 20.07 3.73 -24.66
CA LYS A 272 21.46 3.26 -24.61
C LYS A 272 21.78 2.55 -23.28
N PHE A 273 21.25 3.02 -22.16
CA PHE A 273 21.37 2.28 -20.89
C PHE A 273 20.75 0.88 -20.98
N CYS A 274 19.59 0.75 -21.63
CA CYS A 274 18.97 -0.54 -21.89
C CYS A 274 19.82 -1.41 -22.84
N ALA A 275 20.34 -0.82 -23.91
CA ALA A 275 21.20 -1.52 -24.87
C ALA A 275 22.48 -2.06 -24.21
N LEU A 276 23.06 -1.30 -23.26
CA LEU A 276 24.21 -1.73 -22.44
C LEU A 276 23.83 -2.71 -21.31
N SER A 277 22.56 -3.09 -21.19
CA SER A 277 22.04 -3.95 -20.12
C SER A 277 22.26 -3.39 -18.70
N LEU A 278 22.45 -2.08 -18.56
CA LEU A 278 22.55 -1.39 -17.28
C LEU A 278 21.17 -1.15 -16.66
N THR A 279 20.16 -0.87 -17.50
CA THR A 279 18.76 -0.73 -17.11
C THR A 279 17.87 -1.59 -18.01
N PHE A 280 16.61 -1.73 -17.63
CA PHE A 280 15.56 -2.37 -18.43
C PHE A 280 14.21 -1.71 -18.13
N ARG A 281 13.24 -1.89 -19.02
CA ARG A 281 11.87 -1.39 -18.83
C ARG A 281 11.03 -2.41 -18.05
N ASP A 282 10.34 -1.93 -17.04
CA ASP A 282 9.39 -2.73 -16.25
C ASP A 282 8.18 -1.87 -15.86
N ASN A 283 6.99 -2.21 -16.35
CA ASN A 283 5.73 -1.51 -16.06
C ASN A 283 5.76 0.02 -16.25
N GLY A 284 6.44 0.50 -17.29
CA GLY A 284 6.57 1.94 -17.59
C GLY A 284 7.68 2.65 -16.82
N PHE A 285 8.55 1.90 -16.12
CA PHE A 285 9.70 2.44 -15.42
C PHE A 285 11.01 1.94 -16.03
N PHE A 286 12.02 2.82 -16.09
CA PHE A 286 13.40 2.42 -16.26
C PHE A 286 13.96 1.99 -14.90
N THR A 287 14.25 0.73 -14.77
CA THR A 287 14.78 0.13 -13.53
C THR A 287 16.08 -0.64 -13.80
N MET A 288 16.73 -1.13 -12.77
CA MET A 288 17.97 -1.90 -12.91
C MET A 288 18.00 -3.12 -11.99
N LEU A 289 18.84 -4.07 -12.35
CA LEU A 289 19.06 -5.25 -11.51
C LEU A 289 19.77 -4.85 -10.21
N ALA A 290 19.35 -5.47 -9.11
CA ALA A 290 19.88 -5.16 -7.77
C ALA A 290 21.42 -5.20 -7.68
N PRO A 291 22.18 -6.12 -8.32
CA PRO A 291 23.65 -6.08 -8.28
C PRO A 291 24.26 -4.82 -8.89
N ILE A 292 23.67 -4.27 -9.95
CA ILE A 292 24.13 -3.03 -10.60
C ILE A 292 23.75 -1.84 -9.72
N ARG A 293 22.52 -1.83 -9.20
CA ARG A 293 22.01 -0.80 -8.27
C ARG A 293 22.92 -0.66 -7.05
N ASP A 294 23.23 -1.77 -6.39
CA ASP A 294 24.05 -1.78 -5.19
C ASP A 294 25.46 -1.28 -5.49
N TYR A 295 26.03 -1.69 -6.62
CA TYR A 295 27.35 -1.21 -7.05
C TYR A 295 27.37 0.30 -7.22
N LEU A 296 26.39 0.88 -7.93
CA LEU A 296 26.29 2.32 -8.15
C LEU A 296 26.05 3.11 -6.87
N ARG A 297 25.22 2.61 -5.96
CA ARG A 297 24.96 3.23 -4.65
C ARG A 297 26.21 3.27 -3.76
N LEU A 298 27.11 2.29 -3.86
CA LEU A 298 28.38 2.30 -3.14
C LEU A 298 29.35 3.35 -3.69
N GLN A 299 29.26 3.67 -4.97
CA GLN A 299 30.12 4.66 -5.63
C GLN A 299 29.66 6.11 -5.40
N ASP A 300 28.36 6.34 -5.37
CA ASP A 300 27.74 7.65 -5.11
C ASP A 300 26.62 7.51 -4.09
N PRO A 301 26.88 7.74 -2.80
CA PRO A 301 25.89 7.62 -1.73
C PRO A 301 24.84 8.75 -1.71
N GLY A 302 24.51 9.38 -2.84
CA GLY A 302 23.41 10.33 -2.94
C GLY A 302 23.80 11.80 -2.93
N SER A 303 25.06 12.13 -3.22
CA SER A 303 25.58 13.51 -3.21
C SER A 303 25.55 14.22 -4.57
N SER A 304 25.11 13.53 -5.66
CA SER A 304 25.14 14.11 -6.99
C SER A 304 24.25 15.36 -7.11
N PRO A 305 24.67 16.39 -7.87
CA PRO A 305 23.85 17.59 -8.11
C PRO A 305 22.49 17.26 -8.72
N LEU A 306 22.42 16.25 -9.58
CA LEU A 306 21.19 15.82 -10.23
C LEU A 306 20.21 15.18 -9.23
N LEU A 307 20.71 14.36 -8.30
CA LEU A 307 19.86 13.77 -7.26
C LEU A 307 19.32 14.85 -6.32
N ARG A 308 20.12 15.89 -6.02
CA ARG A 308 19.62 17.06 -5.27
C ARG A 308 18.53 17.81 -6.03
N ALA A 309 18.74 18.09 -7.32
CA ALA A 309 17.71 18.72 -8.15
C ALA A 309 16.44 17.86 -8.26
N THR A 310 16.58 16.54 -8.32
CA THR A 310 15.45 15.62 -8.29
C THR A 310 14.71 15.68 -6.95
N LYS A 311 15.43 15.70 -5.83
CA LYS A 311 14.86 15.94 -4.50
C LYS A 311 14.06 17.23 -4.46
N ASP A 312 14.66 18.33 -4.87
CA ASP A 312 14.05 19.66 -4.84
C ASP A 312 12.76 19.67 -5.70
N HIS A 313 12.77 18.98 -6.83
CA HIS A 313 11.57 18.80 -7.66
C HIS A 313 10.44 18.07 -6.92
N TYR A 314 10.74 16.92 -6.29
CA TYR A 314 9.72 16.20 -5.52
C TYR A 314 9.20 17.03 -4.35
N PHE A 315 10.08 17.70 -3.59
CA PHE A 315 9.67 18.54 -2.46
C PHE A 315 8.86 19.76 -2.88
N THR A 316 9.27 20.46 -3.93
CA THR A 316 8.50 21.59 -4.48
C THR A 316 7.10 21.14 -4.88
N ARG A 317 6.99 19.95 -5.43
CA ARG A 317 5.72 19.38 -5.86
C ARG A 317 4.87 18.89 -4.70
N LEU A 318 5.49 18.35 -3.65
CA LEU A 318 4.79 17.92 -2.43
C LEU A 318 4.40 19.11 -1.53
N SER A 319 5.20 20.20 -1.51
CA SER A 319 4.96 21.38 -0.69
C SER A 319 4.12 22.46 -1.37
N GLY A 320 3.99 22.44 -2.70
CA GLY A 320 3.25 23.45 -3.48
C GLY A 320 1.73 23.40 -3.36
N HIS A 321 1.17 22.45 -2.61
CA HIS A 321 -0.27 22.21 -2.51
C HIS A 321 -0.70 22.07 -1.06
N VAL A 322 -0.70 23.19 -0.37
CA VAL A 322 -1.13 23.28 1.03
C VAL A 322 -2.61 23.70 1.10
N ASP A 323 -3.49 22.87 0.58
CA ASP A 323 -4.85 22.77 1.11
C ASP A 323 -5.02 21.35 1.66
N PRO A 324 -4.95 21.17 2.99
CA PRO A 324 -5.10 19.85 3.59
C PRO A 324 -6.49 19.25 3.37
N ASP A 325 -7.49 20.04 2.96
CA ASP A 325 -8.88 19.59 2.81
C ASP A 325 -9.32 19.40 1.34
N ALA A 326 -8.51 19.78 0.35
CA ALA A 326 -8.86 19.61 -1.06
C ALA A 326 -7.67 19.22 -1.96
N PRO A 327 -7.34 17.94 -2.11
CA PRO A 327 -6.37 17.52 -3.11
C PRO A 327 -6.96 17.75 -4.51
N THR A 328 -6.30 18.57 -5.33
CA THR A 328 -6.67 18.71 -6.73
C THR A 328 -6.45 17.41 -7.49
N PHE A 329 -7.48 16.88 -8.10
CA PHE A 329 -7.55 15.55 -8.75
C PHE A 329 -6.42 15.25 -9.76
N GLY A 330 -5.82 16.28 -10.36
CA GLY A 330 -4.75 16.12 -11.37
C GLY A 330 -3.38 15.75 -10.80
N GLU A 331 -3.10 16.08 -9.54
CA GLU A 331 -1.78 15.92 -8.94
C GLU A 331 -1.62 14.65 -8.10
N THR A 332 -2.72 14.09 -7.66
CA THR A 332 -2.74 12.85 -6.88
C THR A 332 -2.31 11.62 -7.70
N ARG A 333 -2.54 11.65 -9.02
CA ARG A 333 -2.24 10.50 -9.89
C ARG A 333 -0.74 10.15 -9.94
N TRP A 334 0.15 11.15 -9.98
CA TRP A 334 1.58 10.86 -10.03
C TRP A 334 2.10 10.32 -8.70
N ILE A 335 1.63 10.85 -7.54
CA ILE A 335 2.00 10.31 -6.23
C ILE A 335 1.54 8.86 -6.11
N THR A 336 0.32 8.55 -6.60
CA THR A 336 -0.20 7.18 -6.59
C THR A 336 0.64 6.21 -7.42
N SER A 337 1.20 6.67 -8.56
CA SER A 337 2.07 5.84 -9.41
C SER A 337 3.48 5.68 -8.85
N GLU A 338 3.99 6.69 -8.15
CA GLU A 338 5.36 6.75 -7.62
C GLU A 338 5.41 6.70 -6.08
N ASP A 339 4.37 6.21 -5.42
CA ASP A 339 4.24 6.26 -3.96
C ASP A 339 5.40 5.57 -3.23
N VAL A 340 5.97 4.52 -3.78
CA VAL A 340 7.15 3.84 -3.21
C VAL A 340 8.41 4.68 -3.36
N ASN A 341 8.58 5.38 -4.49
CA ASN A 341 9.71 6.28 -4.70
C ASN A 341 9.62 7.50 -3.78
N VAL A 342 8.42 8.09 -3.65
CA VAL A 342 8.17 9.22 -2.74
C VAL A 342 8.44 8.82 -1.30
N GLU A 343 7.90 7.69 -0.85
CA GLU A 343 8.11 7.21 0.51
C GLU A 343 9.59 6.91 0.81
N HIS A 344 10.30 6.28 -0.14
CA HIS A 344 11.74 6.04 0.00
C HIS A 344 12.54 7.35 0.08
N LEU A 345 12.20 8.34 -0.75
CA LEU A 345 12.83 9.66 -0.71
C LEU A 345 12.64 10.30 0.68
N LEU A 346 11.41 10.32 1.18
CA LEU A 346 11.09 10.87 2.50
C LEU A 346 11.79 10.10 3.62
N ASP A 347 11.87 8.78 3.54
CA ASP A 347 12.59 7.93 4.51
C ASP A 347 14.09 8.29 4.58
N VAL A 348 14.74 8.45 3.44
CA VAL A 348 16.16 8.81 3.39
C VAL A 348 16.38 10.21 3.96
N PHE A 349 15.59 11.20 3.53
CA PHE A 349 15.84 12.59 3.90
C PHE A 349 15.42 12.92 5.33
N THR A 350 14.40 12.27 5.88
CA THR A 350 14.09 12.37 7.32
C THR A 350 15.21 11.82 8.21
N SER A 351 16.08 10.94 7.68
CA SER A 351 17.25 10.43 8.40
C SER A 351 18.48 11.34 8.29
N VAL A 352 18.58 12.12 7.21
CA VAL A 352 19.75 12.99 6.94
C VAL A 352 19.52 14.40 7.49
N ASP A 353 18.31 14.93 7.35
CA ASP A 353 17.93 16.28 7.75
C ASP A 353 16.66 16.25 8.59
N THR A 354 16.83 15.87 9.84
CA THR A 354 15.73 15.73 10.80
C THR A 354 15.02 17.04 11.14
N ASN A 355 15.67 18.18 10.94
CA ASN A 355 15.12 19.49 11.32
C ASN A 355 14.56 20.29 10.13
N SER A 356 14.61 19.78 8.92
CA SER A 356 14.10 20.47 7.74
C SER A 356 12.57 20.52 7.75
N ALA A 357 12.01 21.73 7.83
CA ALA A 357 10.57 21.96 7.75
C ALA A 357 9.98 21.43 6.43
N ASP A 358 10.68 21.62 5.31
CA ASP A 358 10.22 21.17 3.99
C ASP A 358 10.08 19.65 3.92
N VAL A 359 11.01 18.91 4.54
CA VAL A 359 10.96 17.44 4.58
C VAL A 359 9.73 16.97 5.36
N TRP A 360 9.46 17.56 6.51
CA TRP A 360 8.31 17.17 7.34
C TRP A 360 6.99 17.63 6.75
N ASN A 361 6.93 18.79 6.11
CA ASN A 361 5.76 19.22 5.34
C ASN A 361 5.44 18.25 4.21
N ALA A 362 6.46 17.80 3.49
CA ALA A 362 6.31 16.77 2.46
C ALA A 362 5.82 15.42 3.05
N CYS A 363 6.30 15.02 4.23
CA CYS A 363 5.80 13.83 4.93
C CYS A 363 4.32 13.96 5.33
N ILE A 364 3.93 15.12 5.86
CA ILE A 364 2.55 15.43 6.23
C ILE A 364 1.64 15.36 5.01
N TYR A 365 2.03 15.98 3.91
CA TYR A 365 1.27 15.94 2.65
C TYR A 365 1.16 14.51 2.11
N PHE A 366 2.25 13.73 2.12
CA PHE A 366 2.23 12.35 1.67
C PHE A 366 1.31 11.47 2.54
N MET A 367 1.33 11.63 3.87
CA MET A 367 0.40 10.92 4.76
C MET A 367 -1.06 11.29 4.50
N ASN A 368 -1.35 12.59 4.24
CA ASN A 368 -2.67 13.02 3.85
C ASN A 368 -3.10 12.42 2.50
N HIS A 369 -2.18 12.33 1.52
CA HIS A 369 -2.44 11.63 0.27
C HIS A 369 -2.76 10.14 0.50
N LEU A 370 -2.02 9.44 1.36
CA LEU A 370 -2.31 8.05 1.72
C LEU A 370 -3.71 7.93 2.36
N TYR A 371 -4.05 8.82 3.28
CA TYR A 371 -5.34 8.85 3.94
C TYR A 371 -6.52 8.90 2.94
N TRP A 372 -6.46 9.76 1.94
CA TRP A 372 -7.56 9.98 1.00
C TRP A 372 -7.61 9.00 -0.18
N HIS A 373 -6.46 8.53 -0.67
CA HIS A 373 -6.38 7.84 -1.96
C HIS A 373 -5.88 6.41 -1.90
N LYS A 374 -5.05 6.08 -0.91
CA LYS A 374 -4.42 4.75 -0.83
C LYS A 374 -4.08 4.40 0.61
N PRO A 375 -5.08 4.24 1.49
CA PRO A 375 -4.82 3.95 2.89
C PRO A 375 -3.93 2.72 3.05
N ARG A 376 -2.78 2.89 3.65
CA ARG A 376 -1.83 1.84 3.99
C ARG A 376 -0.89 2.31 5.10
N ARG A 377 -0.27 1.39 5.80
CA ARG A 377 0.80 1.74 6.75
C ARG A 377 1.98 2.35 6.02
N THR A 378 2.69 3.26 6.69
CA THR A 378 3.88 3.93 6.17
C THR A 378 5.12 3.57 6.98
N ILE A 379 6.29 3.48 6.30
CA ILE A 379 7.58 3.29 6.96
C ILE A 379 8.05 4.53 7.74
N LEU A 380 7.39 5.67 7.53
CA LEU A 380 7.68 6.92 8.25
C LEU A 380 7.18 6.89 9.70
N ALA A 381 6.23 6.02 10.05
CA ALA A 381 5.61 5.97 11.37
C ALA A 381 6.62 5.89 12.53
N PRO A 382 7.61 4.97 12.56
CA PRO A 382 8.59 4.92 13.64
C PRO A 382 9.44 6.19 13.77
N LYS A 383 9.72 6.88 12.66
CA LYS A 383 10.51 8.11 12.66
C LYS A 383 9.71 9.29 13.22
N ILE A 384 8.42 9.36 12.88
CA ILE A 384 7.49 10.37 13.41
C ILE A 384 7.37 10.21 14.93
N GLU A 385 7.20 8.99 15.40
CA GLU A 385 7.10 8.71 16.84
C GLU A 385 8.40 9.00 17.59
N ALA A 386 9.55 8.78 16.95
CA ALA A 386 10.87 9.05 17.52
C ALA A 386 11.28 10.53 17.51
N LEU A 387 10.51 11.43 16.87
CA LEU A 387 10.80 12.87 16.91
C LEU A 387 10.84 13.39 18.35
N PRO A 388 11.71 14.35 18.67
CA PRO A 388 11.68 15.06 19.95
C PRO A 388 10.34 15.75 20.18
N ASP A 389 9.88 15.88 21.42
CA ASP A 389 8.58 16.48 21.75
C ASP A 389 8.52 17.97 21.43
N ASP A 390 9.64 18.65 21.40
CA ASP A 390 9.80 20.05 21.02
C ASP A 390 9.93 20.26 19.49
N HIS A 391 9.93 19.18 18.70
CA HIS A 391 10.03 19.31 17.25
C HIS A 391 8.75 19.90 16.66
N HIS A 392 8.89 20.98 15.88
CA HIS A 392 7.78 21.79 15.33
C HIS A 392 6.72 21.03 14.54
N SER A 393 7.10 19.91 13.89
CA SER A 393 6.17 19.11 13.06
C SER A 393 5.67 17.85 13.77
N LYS A 394 6.04 17.59 15.03
CA LYS A 394 5.70 16.32 15.67
C LYS A 394 4.19 16.14 15.87
N SER A 395 3.52 17.13 16.44
CA SER A 395 2.09 17.06 16.75
C SER A 395 1.26 16.83 15.49
N ILE A 396 1.47 17.67 14.46
CA ILE A 396 0.73 17.55 13.19
C ILE A 396 1.05 16.23 12.44
N SER A 397 2.30 15.75 12.52
CA SER A 397 2.66 14.45 11.92
C SER A 397 1.99 13.29 12.64
N LEU A 398 1.91 13.30 13.96
CA LEU A 398 1.17 12.31 14.76
C LEU A 398 -0.34 12.37 14.46
N PHE A 399 -0.89 13.58 14.31
CA PHE A 399 -2.29 13.76 13.91
C PHE A 399 -2.59 13.12 12.54
N GLN A 400 -1.78 13.38 11.52
CA GLN A 400 -1.97 12.78 10.19
C GLN A 400 -1.76 11.26 10.21
N LEU A 401 -0.76 10.79 10.95
CA LEU A 401 -0.53 9.36 11.14
C LEU A 401 -1.71 8.69 11.84
N SER A 402 -2.31 9.34 12.83
CA SER A 402 -3.49 8.83 13.55
C SER A 402 -4.68 8.62 12.61
N ARG A 403 -4.97 9.61 11.75
CA ARG A 403 -6.06 9.52 10.76
C ARG A 403 -5.86 8.32 9.82
N LEU A 404 -4.62 8.07 9.41
CA LEU A 404 -4.30 6.89 8.59
C LEU A 404 -4.58 5.58 9.34
N PHE A 405 -4.25 5.48 10.63
CA PHE A 405 -4.62 4.30 11.43
C PHE A 405 -6.13 4.18 11.65
N GLY A 406 -6.84 5.30 11.72
CA GLY A 406 -8.31 5.33 11.78
C GLY A 406 -8.96 4.70 10.54
N THR A 407 -8.51 5.08 9.34
CA THR A 407 -9.00 4.47 8.08
C THR A 407 -8.63 3.00 7.94
N LEU A 408 -7.50 2.57 8.51
CA LEU A 408 -7.07 1.18 8.55
C LEU A 408 -7.80 0.34 9.61
N GLY A 409 -8.76 0.91 10.34
CA GLY A 409 -9.54 0.22 11.36
C GLY A 409 -8.81 -0.02 12.69
N ASN A 410 -7.58 0.43 12.84
CA ASN A 410 -6.82 0.29 14.08
C ASN A 410 -7.19 1.38 15.09
N ARG A 411 -8.35 1.20 15.73
CA ARG A 411 -8.97 2.19 16.63
C ARG A 411 -8.12 2.49 17.86
N THR A 412 -7.36 1.52 18.35
CA THR A 412 -6.49 1.68 19.52
C THR A 412 -5.32 2.60 19.22
N GLU A 413 -4.64 2.38 18.09
CA GLU A 413 -3.53 3.23 17.65
C GLU A 413 -4.03 4.63 17.25
N TYR A 414 -5.19 4.71 16.61
CA TYR A 414 -5.85 5.97 16.31
C TYR A 414 -6.03 6.83 17.57
N LYS A 415 -6.63 6.27 18.65
CA LYS A 415 -6.78 6.97 19.94
C LYS A 415 -5.42 7.31 20.56
N ARG A 416 -4.45 6.36 20.56
CA ARG A 416 -3.13 6.56 21.17
C ARG A 416 -2.39 7.76 20.56
N LEU A 417 -2.30 7.79 19.24
CA LEU A 417 -1.58 8.83 18.51
C LEU A 417 -2.23 10.21 18.67
N LEU A 418 -3.57 10.27 18.62
CA LEU A 418 -4.31 11.52 18.92
C LEU A 418 -4.07 12.02 20.33
N THR A 419 -4.02 11.12 21.32
CA THR A 419 -3.75 11.50 22.71
C THR A 419 -2.34 12.07 22.86
N CYS A 420 -1.34 11.51 22.15
CA CYS A 420 0.02 12.04 22.12
C CYS A 420 0.05 13.43 21.44
N ALA A 421 -0.60 13.59 20.28
CA ALA A 421 -0.68 14.87 19.59
C ALA A 421 -1.33 15.96 20.46
N LEU A 422 -2.48 15.65 21.08
CA LEU A 422 -3.20 16.56 21.97
C LEU A 422 -2.33 17.03 23.15
N GLY A 423 -1.52 16.13 23.72
CA GLY A 423 -0.60 16.48 24.80
C GLY A 423 0.43 17.54 24.38
N LEU A 424 1.00 17.38 23.18
CA LEU A 424 1.96 18.32 22.61
C LEU A 424 1.32 19.68 22.26
N GLU A 425 0.15 19.66 21.62
CA GLU A 425 -0.59 20.86 21.21
C GLU A 425 -1.00 21.72 22.41
N ARG A 426 -1.45 21.07 23.51
CA ARG A 426 -1.74 21.74 24.76
C ARG A 426 -0.51 22.40 25.41
N GLN A 427 0.67 21.74 25.32
CA GLN A 427 1.93 22.30 25.81
C GLN A 427 2.39 23.50 24.96
N GLN A 428 2.13 23.47 23.66
CA GLN A 428 2.46 24.54 22.72
C GLN A 428 1.47 25.71 22.79
N GLY A 429 0.28 25.53 23.40
CA GLY A 429 -0.76 26.53 23.49
C GLY A 429 -1.52 26.77 22.18
N ASP A 430 -1.46 25.81 21.22
CA ASP A 430 -2.17 25.89 19.95
C ASP A 430 -3.62 25.40 20.11
N GLU A 431 -4.51 26.31 20.56
CA GLU A 431 -5.91 25.96 20.79
C GLU A 431 -6.65 25.51 19.52
N ALA A 432 -6.24 25.95 18.32
CA ALA A 432 -6.89 25.54 17.09
C ALA A 432 -6.60 24.06 16.78
N SER A 433 -5.35 23.65 16.85
CA SER A 433 -4.95 22.24 16.70
C SER A 433 -5.53 21.37 17.81
N VAL A 434 -5.56 21.86 19.07
CA VAL A 434 -6.23 21.17 20.19
C VAL A 434 -7.68 20.85 19.85
N ALA A 435 -8.45 21.81 19.30
CA ALA A 435 -9.85 21.60 18.95
C ALA A 435 -10.04 20.58 17.82
N GLU A 436 -9.17 20.60 16.81
CA GLU A 436 -9.21 19.59 15.73
C GLU A 436 -8.88 18.19 16.24
N THR A 437 -7.85 18.09 17.07
CA THR A 437 -7.44 16.80 17.65
C THR A 437 -8.49 16.26 18.63
N LEU A 438 -9.13 17.11 19.42
CA LEU A 438 -10.26 16.71 20.29
C LEU A 438 -11.45 16.21 19.48
N ARG A 439 -11.78 16.85 18.35
CA ARG A 439 -12.84 16.38 17.44
C ARG A 439 -12.55 14.96 16.94
N GLU A 440 -11.36 14.71 16.42
CA GLU A 440 -10.96 13.37 15.93
C GLU A 440 -10.90 12.35 17.09
N LEU A 441 -10.44 12.77 18.28
CA LEU A 441 -10.38 11.91 19.46
C LEU A 441 -11.78 11.53 19.97
N SER A 442 -12.76 12.44 19.82
CA SER A 442 -14.17 12.14 20.07
C SER A 442 -14.68 10.98 19.19
N ASP A 443 -14.33 10.98 17.88
CA ASP A 443 -14.70 9.90 16.99
C ASP A 443 -13.97 8.58 17.35
N ALA A 444 -12.66 8.65 17.66
CA ALA A 444 -11.90 7.50 18.11
C ALA A 444 -12.54 6.85 19.37
N ASN A 445 -12.95 7.67 20.34
CA ASN A 445 -13.62 7.19 21.55
C ASN A 445 -15.02 6.62 21.27
N ARG A 446 -15.79 7.25 20.37
CA ARG A 446 -17.09 6.70 19.91
C ARG A 446 -16.90 5.32 19.28
N LEU A 447 -15.92 5.15 18.41
CA LEU A 447 -15.59 3.87 17.75
C LEU A 447 -15.14 2.80 18.76
N LEU A 448 -14.55 3.20 19.89
CA LEU A 448 -14.19 2.33 21.02
C LEU A 448 -15.33 2.17 22.05
N LYS A 449 -16.51 2.76 21.79
CA LYS A 449 -17.70 2.76 22.68
C LYS A 449 -17.46 3.48 24.03
N LEU A 450 -16.49 4.37 24.08
CA LEU A 450 -16.19 5.23 25.22
C LEU A 450 -16.97 6.55 25.07
N TYR A 451 -18.30 6.46 25.07
CA TYR A 451 -19.18 7.55 24.65
C TYR A 451 -19.05 8.80 25.49
N GLU A 452 -18.94 8.67 26.83
CA GLU A 452 -18.86 9.83 27.75
C GLU A 452 -17.58 10.64 27.51
N GLU A 453 -16.44 9.96 27.26
CA GLU A 453 -15.19 10.62 26.89
C GLU A 453 -15.36 11.35 25.53
N GLY A 454 -15.95 10.68 24.54
CA GLY A 454 -16.18 11.26 23.21
C GLY A 454 -17.09 12.47 23.24
N ILE A 455 -18.19 12.42 24.04
CA ILE A 455 -19.11 13.55 24.26
C ILE A 455 -18.37 14.74 24.88
N SER A 456 -17.58 14.51 25.94
CA SER A 456 -16.82 15.56 26.62
C SER A 456 -15.85 16.26 25.67
N GLN A 457 -15.12 15.49 24.86
CA GLN A 457 -14.12 16.03 23.91
C GLN A 457 -14.77 16.81 22.76
N ALA A 458 -15.88 16.29 22.21
CA ALA A 458 -16.61 17.02 21.17
C ALA A 458 -17.17 18.35 21.66
N ARG A 459 -17.63 18.43 22.92
CA ARG A 459 -18.08 19.69 23.56
C ARG A 459 -16.91 20.65 23.71
N GLU A 460 -15.79 20.21 24.29
CA GLU A 460 -14.59 21.04 24.44
C GLU A 460 -14.15 21.60 23.08
N ALA A 461 -14.08 20.77 22.04
CA ALA A 461 -13.75 21.20 20.69
C ALA A 461 -14.74 22.24 20.13
N SER A 462 -16.06 22.00 20.31
CA SER A 462 -17.11 22.93 19.87
C SER A 462 -17.03 24.30 20.56
N GLU A 463 -16.75 24.33 21.86
CA GLU A 463 -16.59 25.56 22.64
C GLU A 463 -15.36 26.37 22.20
N ILE A 464 -14.27 25.69 21.85
CA ILE A 464 -13.06 26.37 21.32
C ILE A 464 -13.38 27.00 19.96
N PHE A 465 -14.00 26.29 19.03
CA PHE A 465 -14.36 26.85 17.72
C PHE A 465 -15.43 27.95 17.80
N GLU A 466 -16.34 27.89 18.79
CA GLU A 466 -17.28 28.96 19.08
C GLU A 466 -16.55 30.25 19.50
N ARG A 467 -15.54 30.13 20.41
CA ARG A 467 -14.69 31.26 20.81
C ARG A 467 -13.91 31.86 19.64
N PHE A 468 -13.50 31.05 18.67
CA PHE A 468 -12.80 31.51 17.47
C PHE A 468 -13.74 32.06 16.39
N GLY A 469 -15.07 32.01 16.61
CA GLY A 469 -16.05 32.45 15.61
C GLY A 469 -16.02 31.65 14.33
N ASN A 470 -15.71 30.35 14.41
CA ASN A 470 -15.68 29.44 13.26
C ASN A 470 -16.88 28.49 13.28
N PRO A 471 -18.05 28.89 12.75
CA PRO A 471 -19.29 28.13 12.83
C PRO A 471 -19.23 26.82 12.06
N ILE A 472 -18.43 26.74 10.98
CA ILE A 472 -18.30 25.53 10.17
C ILE A 472 -17.57 24.44 10.97
N GLN A 473 -16.43 24.76 11.60
CA GLN A 473 -15.71 23.78 12.42
C GLN A 473 -16.51 23.43 13.69
N GLN A 474 -17.23 24.41 14.25
CA GLN A 474 -18.17 24.13 15.35
C GLN A 474 -19.25 23.12 14.92
N ALA A 475 -19.87 23.31 13.75
CA ALA A 475 -20.86 22.38 13.22
C ALA A 475 -20.28 20.97 12.99
N ARG A 476 -19.03 20.87 12.53
CA ARG A 476 -18.33 19.57 12.42
C ARG A 476 -18.15 18.89 13.78
N CYS A 477 -17.83 19.64 14.84
CA CYS A 477 -17.75 19.09 16.20
C CYS A 477 -19.12 18.60 16.70
N LEU A 478 -20.19 19.38 16.44
CA LEU A 478 -21.56 18.98 16.79
C LEU A 478 -22.03 17.71 16.07
N ASN A 479 -21.53 17.44 14.87
CA ASN A 479 -21.79 16.16 14.18
C ASN A 479 -21.27 14.97 15.01
N PHE A 480 -20.02 15.03 15.45
CA PHE A 480 -19.44 13.95 16.27
C PHE A 480 -20.10 13.86 17.65
N LEU A 481 -20.44 14.99 18.25
CA LEU A 481 -21.18 15.05 19.50
C LEU A 481 -22.55 14.35 19.36
N ALA A 482 -23.35 14.74 18.37
CA ALA A 482 -24.67 14.19 18.14
C ALA A 482 -24.62 12.69 17.81
N ARG A 483 -23.60 12.23 17.07
CA ARG A 483 -23.38 10.80 16.82
C ARG A 483 -23.05 10.03 18.10
N SER A 484 -22.18 10.56 18.95
CA SER A 484 -21.86 9.95 20.24
C SER A 484 -23.06 9.88 21.18
N LEU A 485 -23.87 10.95 21.21
CA LEU A 485 -25.14 11.02 21.96
C LEU A 485 -26.18 10.01 21.43
N LEU A 486 -26.32 9.89 20.09
CA LEU A 486 -27.19 8.91 19.45
C LEU A 486 -26.81 7.49 19.84
N GLU A 487 -25.53 7.14 19.72
CA GLU A 487 -25.04 5.78 20.00
C GLU A 487 -25.05 5.45 21.50
N SER A 488 -24.94 6.47 22.39
CA SER A 488 -25.14 6.30 23.85
C SER A 488 -26.61 6.21 24.27
N GLY A 489 -27.55 6.47 23.35
CA GLY A 489 -28.99 6.44 23.61
C GLY A 489 -29.57 7.75 24.17
N GLN A 490 -28.80 8.84 24.19
CA GLN A 490 -29.26 10.17 24.64
C GLN A 490 -29.95 10.91 23.48
N LEU A 491 -31.12 10.40 23.04
CA LEU A 491 -31.73 10.77 21.76
C LEU A 491 -32.19 12.24 21.70
N ASP A 492 -32.73 12.79 22.80
CA ASP A 492 -33.19 14.19 22.80
C ASP A 492 -32.03 15.18 22.75
N ALA A 493 -30.95 14.88 23.45
CA ALA A 493 -29.74 15.66 23.36
C ALA A 493 -29.11 15.57 21.95
N ALA A 494 -29.11 14.37 21.33
CA ALA A 494 -28.63 14.18 19.97
C ALA A 494 -29.42 15.02 18.96
N GLU A 495 -30.77 15.05 19.08
CA GLU A 495 -31.63 15.89 18.22
C GLU A 495 -31.33 17.37 18.38
N THR A 496 -31.15 17.84 19.62
CA THR A 496 -30.82 19.23 19.92
C THR A 496 -29.52 19.64 19.24
N GLU A 497 -28.45 18.86 19.40
CA GLU A 497 -27.15 19.20 18.81
C GLU A 497 -27.13 19.06 17.29
N ALA A 498 -27.84 18.09 16.74
CA ALA A 498 -27.98 17.95 15.29
C ALA A 498 -28.78 19.09 14.67
N SER A 499 -29.80 19.63 15.35
CA SER A 499 -30.54 20.81 14.90
C SER A 499 -29.66 22.07 14.98
N ARG A 500 -28.95 22.25 16.07
CA ARG A 500 -27.99 23.38 16.24
C ARG A 500 -26.90 23.36 15.16
N MET A 501 -26.47 22.16 14.74
CA MET A 501 -25.52 22.01 13.64
C MET A 501 -26.04 22.63 12.34
N ILE A 502 -27.31 22.40 11.99
CA ILE A 502 -27.91 22.97 10.76
C ILE A 502 -27.96 24.50 10.83
N ASP A 503 -28.31 25.05 12.00
CA ASP A 503 -28.41 26.50 12.19
C ASP A 503 -27.06 27.23 12.04
N LEU A 504 -25.95 26.52 12.24
CA LEU A 504 -24.59 27.06 12.11
C LEU A 504 -24.04 27.00 10.68
N ILE A 505 -24.63 26.19 9.82
CA ILE A 505 -24.11 26.00 8.45
C ILE A 505 -24.62 27.13 7.55
N PRO A 506 -23.76 27.80 6.77
CA PRO A 506 -24.17 28.81 5.82
C PRO A 506 -25.03 28.18 4.70
N GLU A 507 -25.95 29.01 4.14
CA GLU A 507 -26.90 28.55 3.09
C GLU A 507 -26.22 27.97 1.81
N LYS A 508 -24.97 28.31 1.56
CA LYS A 508 -24.21 27.85 0.39
C LYS A 508 -22.77 27.54 0.73
N GLY A 509 -22.23 26.52 0.07
CA GLY A 509 -20.82 26.18 0.13
C GLY A 509 -20.48 24.99 1.05
N GLU A 510 -21.41 24.57 1.91
CA GLU A 510 -21.21 23.44 2.82
C GLU A 510 -22.30 22.36 2.67
N GLU A 511 -22.74 22.15 1.43
CA GLU A 511 -23.83 21.21 1.10
C GLU A 511 -23.57 19.79 1.59
N HIS A 512 -22.30 19.39 1.66
CA HIS A 512 -21.91 18.09 2.19
C HIS A 512 -22.24 17.97 3.69
N LEU A 513 -21.95 19.01 4.47
CA LEU A 513 -22.23 19.06 5.90
C LEU A 513 -23.74 19.14 6.17
N VAL A 514 -24.49 19.89 5.35
CA VAL A 514 -25.96 19.91 5.38
C VAL A 514 -26.53 18.52 5.10
N CYS A 515 -26.03 17.81 4.09
CA CYS A 515 -26.44 16.45 3.80
C CYS A 515 -26.22 15.51 5.00
N GLN A 516 -25.05 15.59 5.62
CA GLN A 516 -24.71 14.80 6.81
C GLN A 516 -25.63 15.10 7.99
N SER A 517 -26.01 16.37 8.19
CA SER A 517 -26.92 16.79 9.27
C SER A 517 -28.30 16.17 9.12
N HIS A 518 -28.88 16.24 7.94
CA HIS A 518 -30.18 15.64 7.65
C HIS A 518 -30.13 14.12 7.73
N TRP A 519 -29.06 13.50 7.26
CA TRP A 519 -28.87 12.06 7.42
C TRP A 519 -28.80 11.64 8.89
N LEU A 520 -28.06 12.39 9.73
CA LEU A 520 -27.94 12.14 11.16
C LEU A 520 -29.31 12.32 11.88
N LEU A 521 -30.06 13.38 11.57
CA LEU A 521 -31.41 13.57 12.09
C LEU A 521 -32.35 12.44 11.70
N GLY A 522 -32.25 11.95 10.46
CA GLY A 522 -33.00 10.77 10.03
C GLY A 522 -32.72 9.53 10.90
N GLY A 523 -31.45 9.28 11.24
CA GLY A 523 -31.03 8.22 12.16
C GLY A 523 -31.54 8.42 13.58
N ILE A 524 -31.53 9.65 14.09
CA ILE A 524 -32.05 10.01 15.42
C ILE A 524 -33.57 9.78 15.48
N TYR A 525 -34.34 10.27 14.52
CA TYR A 525 -35.79 10.08 14.45
C TYR A 525 -36.16 8.60 14.28
N ARG A 526 -35.39 7.85 13.49
CA ARG A 526 -35.55 6.38 13.41
C ARG A 526 -35.40 5.73 14.80
N SER A 527 -34.37 6.14 15.55
CA SER A 527 -34.09 5.60 16.90
C SER A 527 -35.14 6.02 17.92
N LYS A 528 -35.79 7.15 17.72
CA LYS A 528 -36.97 7.60 18.50
C LYS A 528 -38.28 6.88 18.11
N GLY A 529 -38.32 6.19 16.98
CA GLY A 529 -39.55 5.60 16.42
C GLY A 529 -40.44 6.60 15.67
N GLU A 530 -39.94 7.78 15.35
CA GLU A 530 -40.65 8.88 14.66
C GLU A 530 -40.49 8.71 13.13
N ARG A 531 -41.19 7.73 12.58
CA ARG A 531 -41.05 7.26 11.19
C ARG A 531 -41.11 8.37 10.14
N GLU A 532 -42.20 9.15 10.16
CA GLU A 532 -42.45 10.14 9.12
C GLU A 532 -41.34 11.21 9.09
N LYS A 533 -40.89 11.64 10.27
CA LYS A 533 -39.76 12.56 10.37
C LYS A 533 -38.45 11.92 9.88
N ALA A 534 -38.19 10.64 10.21
CA ALA A 534 -37.01 9.95 9.76
C ALA A 534 -36.96 9.86 8.23
N ILE A 535 -38.05 9.45 7.58
CA ILE A 535 -38.15 9.38 6.12
C ILE A 535 -37.91 10.75 5.51
N HIS A 536 -38.60 11.78 6.01
CA HIS A 536 -38.46 13.15 5.51
C HIS A 536 -37.01 13.64 5.55
N GLN A 537 -36.31 13.41 6.66
CA GLN A 537 -34.91 13.84 6.78
C GLN A 537 -33.98 13.05 5.86
N PHE A 538 -34.18 11.73 5.72
CA PHE A 538 -33.41 10.93 4.76
C PHE A 538 -33.69 11.32 3.31
N GLU A 539 -34.91 11.70 2.95
CA GLU A 539 -35.26 12.17 1.61
C GLU A 539 -34.57 13.51 1.27
N ILE A 540 -34.50 14.44 2.21
CA ILE A 540 -33.75 15.69 2.03
C ILE A 540 -32.26 15.37 1.79
N ALA A 541 -31.65 14.55 2.66
CA ALA A 541 -30.26 14.14 2.51
C ALA A 541 -30.00 13.45 1.17
N LEU A 542 -30.91 12.54 0.75
CA LEU A 542 -30.83 11.84 -0.51
C LEU A 542 -30.91 12.79 -1.72
N GLY A 543 -31.79 13.80 -1.66
CA GLY A 543 -31.92 14.84 -2.69
C GLY A 543 -30.63 15.62 -2.87
N ILE A 544 -30.00 16.02 -1.76
CA ILE A 544 -28.70 16.75 -1.78
C ILE A 544 -27.60 15.82 -2.32
N ALA A 545 -27.43 14.62 -1.78
CA ALA A 545 -26.39 13.68 -2.21
C ALA A 545 -26.54 13.29 -3.69
N SER A 546 -27.76 13.16 -4.20
CA SER A 546 -28.03 12.86 -5.62
C SER A 546 -27.62 14.00 -6.55
N ARG A 547 -27.85 15.25 -6.14
CA ARG A 547 -27.48 16.44 -6.91
C ARG A 547 -25.98 16.54 -7.17
N PHE A 548 -25.16 16.10 -6.21
CA PHE A 548 -23.72 16.18 -6.27
C PHE A 548 -23.05 14.82 -6.60
N ALA A 549 -23.82 13.77 -6.80
CA ALA A 549 -23.36 12.40 -7.08
C ALA A 549 -22.37 11.85 -6.02
N TRP A 550 -22.61 12.13 -4.74
CA TRP A 550 -21.79 11.60 -3.63
C TRP A 550 -22.17 10.14 -3.34
N HIS A 551 -21.49 9.23 -4.03
CA HIS A 551 -21.83 7.81 -4.00
C HIS A 551 -21.79 7.20 -2.59
N ASP A 552 -20.83 7.57 -1.75
CA ASP A 552 -20.71 7.05 -0.38
C ASP A 552 -21.89 7.48 0.52
N LEU A 553 -22.33 8.73 0.40
CA LEU A 553 -23.50 9.22 1.13
C LEU A 553 -24.80 8.61 0.57
N LEU A 554 -24.91 8.50 -0.76
CA LEU A 554 -26.04 7.83 -1.39
C LEU A 554 -26.18 6.38 -0.91
N PHE A 555 -25.06 5.65 -0.86
CA PHE A 555 -25.03 4.30 -0.29
C PHE A 555 -25.53 4.30 1.15
N SER A 556 -24.94 5.14 2.01
CA SER A 556 -25.23 5.14 3.45
C SER A 556 -26.68 5.52 3.76
N ILE A 557 -27.21 6.56 3.11
CA ILE A 557 -28.60 7.01 3.30
C ILE A 557 -29.58 5.92 2.84
N ARG A 558 -29.35 5.30 1.68
CA ARG A 558 -30.21 4.23 1.16
C ARG A 558 -30.16 2.97 2.03
N TYR A 559 -28.99 2.66 2.57
CA TYR A 559 -28.81 1.57 3.51
C TYR A 559 -29.62 1.77 4.79
N ASP A 560 -29.64 3.00 5.32
CA ASP A 560 -30.40 3.34 6.53
C ASP A 560 -31.92 3.37 6.26
N LEU A 561 -32.34 3.86 5.09
CA LEU A 561 -33.75 3.74 4.65
C LEU A 561 -34.18 2.27 4.50
N ALA A 562 -33.32 1.43 3.93
CA ALA A 562 -33.61 -0.02 3.87
C ALA A 562 -33.76 -0.62 5.24
N GLY A 563 -32.92 -0.23 6.20
CA GLY A 563 -33.04 -0.63 7.58
C GLY A 563 -34.33 -0.16 8.24
N LEU A 564 -34.75 1.08 7.99
CA LEU A 564 -36.03 1.61 8.50
C LEU A 564 -37.22 0.79 7.97
N PHE A 565 -37.32 0.59 6.65
CA PHE A 565 -38.39 -0.16 6.03
C PHE A 565 -38.40 -1.64 6.43
N ARG A 566 -37.24 -2.24 6.61
CA ARG A 566 -37.10 -3.59 7.16
C ARG A 566 -37.71 -3.68 8.57
N ASP A 567 -37.35 -2.74 9.45
CA ASP A 567 -37.81 -2.75 10.85
C ASP A 567 -39.32 -2.63 10.96
N GLU A 568 -39.98 -2.07 9.96
CA GLU A 568 -41.42 -1.92 9.85
C GLU A 568 -42.14 -3.05 9.08
N GLY A 569 -41.38 -3.99 8.52
CA GLY A 569 -41.92 -5.09 7.74
C GLY A 569 -42.30 -4.74 6.30
N GLU A 570 -41.92 -3.52 5.80
CA GLU A 570 -42.12 -3.11 4.41
C GLU A 570 -40.98 -3.64 3.51
N PHE A 571 -40.92 -4.96 3.40
CA PHE A 571 -39.76 -5.65 2.80
C PHE A 571 -39.51 -5.30 1.32
N ASP A 572 -40.55 -5.05 0.52
CA ASP A 572 -40.39 -4.68 -0.90
C ASP A 572 -39.67 -3.33 -1.04
N ARG A 573 -40.00 -2.36 -0.18
CA ARG A 573 -39.31 -1.07 -0.14
C ARG A 573 -37.90 -1.22 0.38
N ALA A 574 -37.68 -2.03 1.40
CA ALA A 574 -36.36 -2.33 1.91
C ALA A 574 -35.48 -2.92 0.82
N HIS A 575 -35.94 -3.91 0.07
CA HIS A 575 -35.22 -4.50 -1.06
C HIS A 575 -34.90 -3.46 -2.14
N ALA A 576 -35.86 -2.61 -2.52
CA ALA A 576 -35.64 -1.57 -3.52
C ALA A 576 -34.50 -0.61 -3.10
N HIS A 577 -34.46 -0.21 -1.83
CA HIS A 577 -33.38 0.64 -1.32
C HIS A 577 -32.04 -0.08 -1.23
N VAL A 578 -32.00 -1.37 -0.90
CA VAL A 578 -30.75 -2.17 -0.90
C VAL A 578 -30.18 -2.30 -2.30
N GLU A 579 -31.00 -2.58 -3.33
CA GLU A 579 -30.53 -2.67 -4.72
C GLU A 579 -30.04 -1.32 -5.24
N GLN A 580 -30.69 -0.23 -4.85
CA GLN A 580 -30.20 1.11 -5.18
C GLN A 580 -28.90 1.44 -4.43
N ALA A 581 -28.75 1.04 -3.15
CA ALA A 581 -27.48 1.20 -2.43
C ALA A 581 -26.36 0.44 -3.12
N LYS A 582 -26.60 -0.80 -3.54
CA LYS A 582 -25.66 -1.64 -4.26
C LYS A 582 -25.12 -0.97 -5.55
N SER A 583 -25.95 -0.19 -6.27
CA SER A 583 -25.50 0.52 -7.46
C SER A 583 -24.46 1.61 -7.17
N HIS A 584 -24.30 2.03 -5.93
CA HIS A 584 -23.34 3.03 -5.49
C HIS A 584 -22.06 2.44 -4.89
N THR A 585 -21.92 1.11 -4.78
CA THR A 585 -20.71 0.41 -4.30
C THR A 585 -19.66 0.22 -5.39
N ILE A 586 -19.41 1.23 -6.21
CA ILE A 586 -18.40 1.17 -7.29
C ILE A 586 -17.02 1.05 -6.64
N ASN A 587 -16.38 -0.12 -6.77
CA ASN A 587 -15.09 -0.47 -6.15
C ASN A 587 -15.09 -0.52 -4.60
N ASP A 588 -16.24 -0.48 -3.95
CA ASP A 588 -16.37 -0.65 -2.49
C ASP A 588 -16.85 -2.08 -2.16
N THR A 589 -15.92 -2.97 -1.98
CA THR A 589 -16.20 -4.36 -1.62
C THR A 589 -16.75 -4.50 -0.21
N HIS A 590 -16.33 -3.65 0.74
CA HIS A 590 -16.91 -3.61 2.09
C HIS A 590 -18.39 -3.20 2.04
N GLY A 591 -18.76 -2.23 1.20
CA GLY A 591 -20.15 -1.86 0.94
C GLY A 591 -20.98 -3.03 0.40
N LEU A 592 -20.39 -3.88 -0.45
CA LEU A 592 -21.07 -5.12 -0.91
C LEU A 592 -21.31 -6.10 0.24
N GLY A 593 -20.41 -6.21 1.19
CA GLY A 593 -20.60 -7.00 2.43
C GLY A 593 -21.78 -6.49 3.25
N ARG A 594 -21.87 -5.17 3.44
CA ARG A 594 -23.01 -4.53 4.14
C ARG A 594 -24.34 -4.77 3.41
N VAL A 595 -24.35 -4.72 2.08
CA VAL A 595 -25.54 -5.05 1.26
C VAL A 595 -25.99 -6.49 1.53
N ALA A 596 -25.08 -7.44 1.45
CA ALA A 596 -25.38 -8.85 1.68
C ALA A 596 -25.90 -9.10 3.12
N GLU A 597 -25.28 -8.45 4.11
CA GLU A 597 -25.74 -8.51 5.50
C GLU A 597 -27.17 -7.95 5.67
N MET A 598 -27.49 -6.82 5.04
CA MET A 598 -28.83 -6.24 5.09
C MET A 598 -29.86 -7.16 4.43
N LEU A 599 -29.52 -7.77 3.28
CA LEU A 599 -30.39 -8.76 2.63
C LEU A 599 -30.60 -9.98 3.51
N ALA A 600 -29.58 -10.49 4.16
CA ALA A 600 -29.68 -11.60 5.11
C ALA A 600 -30.68 -11.27 6.25
N ARG A 601 -30.64 -10.05 6.78
CA ARG A 601 -31.56 -9.58 7.83
C ARG A 601 -32.99 -9.43 7.33
N ILE A 602 -33.19 -8.93 6.10
CA ILE A 602 -34.51 -8.83 5.48
C ILE A 602 -35.09 -10.22 5.26
N TRP A 603 -34.34 -11.17 4.69
CA TRP A 603 -34.79 -12.54 4.46
C TRP A 603 -35.11 -13.27 5.77
N LEU A 604 -34.29 -13.02 6.82
CA LEU A 604 -34.56 -13.60 8.13
C LEU A 604 -35.94 -13.14 8.70
N GLN A 605 -36.27 -11.86 8.58
CA GLN A 605 -37.54 -11.33 9.03
C GLN A 605 -38.73 -11.84 8.20
N GLN A 606 -38.53 -12.11 6.93
CA GLN A 606 -39.53 -12.75 6.07
C GLN A 606 -39.69 -14.26 6.36
N GLY A 607 -38.85 -14.83 7.24
CA GLY A 607 -38.87 -16.27 7.52
C GLY A 607 -38.17 -17.12 6.45
N LYS A 608 -37.50 -16.54 5.50
CA LYS A 608 -36.74 -17.22 4.43
C LYS A 608 -35.33 -17.57 4.91
N ILE A 609 -35.26 -18.62 5.74
CA ILE A 609 -34.05 -18.98 6.50
C ILE A 609 -32.88 -19.35 5.57
N GLU A 610 -33.12 -20.10 4.50
CA GLU A 610 -32.04 -20.53 3.57
C GLU A 610 -31.46 -19.35 2.77
N ASP A 611 -32.33 -18.44 2.32
CA ASP A 611 -31.88 -17.22 1.60
C ASP A 611 -31.11 -16.30 2.58
N ALA A 612 -31.58 -16.16 3.82
CA ALA A 612 -30.88 -15.42 4.86
C ALA A 612 -29.50 -16.00 5.16
N LYS A 613 -29.39 -17.34 5.21
CA LYS A 613 -28.12 -18.02 5.44
C LYS A 613 -27.15 -17.85 4.27
N ALA A 614 -27.64 -17.94 3.04
CA ALA A 614 -26.82 -17.74 1.84
C ALA A 614 -26.20 -16.32 1.79
N GLU A 615 -27.00 -15.29 2.03
CA GLU A 615 -26.51 -13.90 2.03
C GLU A 615 -25.62 -13.60 3.25
N ALA A 616 -25.89 -14.19 4.42
CA ALA A 616 -25.02 -14.04 5.59
C ALA A 616 -23.64 -14.70 5.38
N LEU A 617 -23.59 -15.86 4.71
CA LEU A 617 -22.33 -16.49 4.32
C LEU A 617 -21.57 -15.65 3.31
N ARG A 618 -22.27 -15.07 2.33
CA ARG A 618 -21.68 -14.15 1.36
C ARG A 618 -21.11 -12.90 2.03
N ALA A 619 -21.85 -12.30 2.97
CA ALA A 619 -21.36 -11.16 3.75
C ALA A 619 -20.11 -11.53 4.56
N LEU A 620 -20.13 -12.71 5.21
CA LEU A 620 -19.00 -13.23 5.97
C LEU A 620 -17.76 -13.41 5.09
N GLU A 621 -17.91 -14.02 3.91
CA GLU A 621 -16.82 -14.20 2.94
C GLU A 621 -16.20 -12.85 2.56
N ILE A 622 -17.02 -11.86 2.21
CA ILE A 622 -16.58 -10.51 1.85
C ILE A 622 -15.84 -9.84 3.02
N TYR A 623 -16.38 -9.92 4.24
CA TYR A 623 -15.76 -9.29 5.41
C TYR A 623 -14.47 -10.00 5.86
N GLU A 624 -14.39 -11.33 5.73
CA GLU A 624 -13.17 -12.09 5.98
C GLU A 624 -12.08 -11.75 4.95
N GLU A 625 -12.43 -11.59 3.67
CA GLU A 625 -11.52 -11.17 2.62
C GLU A 625 -10.94 -9.76 2.88
N HIS A 626 -11.71 -8.88 3.54
CA HIS A 626 -11.29 -7.49 3.82
C HIS A 626 -10.72 -7.27 5.21
N GLY A 627 -10.64 -8.32 6.05
CA GLY A 627 -10.12 -8.20 7.41
C GLY A 627 -11.01 -7.38 8.36
N ALA A 628 -12.31 -7.20 8.05
CA ALA A 628 -13.27 -6.45 8.85
C ALA A 628 -13.71 -7.24 10.09
N THR A 629 -12.82 -7.40 11.07
CA THR A 629 -12.98 -8.32 12.22
C THR A 629 -14.29 -8.16 12.99
N MET A 630 -14.77 -6.92 13.18
CA MET A 630 -16.02 -6.65 13.89
C MET A 630 -17.26 -7.09 13.09
N ASP A 631 -17.23 -6.89 11.77
CA ASP A 631 -18.33 -7.26 10.89
C ASP A 631 -18.36 -8.78 10.66
N VAL A 632 -17.19 -9.42 10.65
CA VAL A 632 -17.03 -10.87 10.66
C VAL A 632 -17.71 -11.47 11.89
N GLU A 633 -17.48 -10.90 13.09
CA GLU A 633 -18.09 -11.40 14.33
C GLU A 633 -19.60 -11.19 14.33
N ALA A 634 -20.09 -10.06 13.86
CA ALA A 634 -21.52 -9.78 13.70
C ALA A 634 -22.20 -10.75 12.72
N CYS A 635 -21.56 -11.09 11.60
CA CYS A 635 -22.07 -12.09 10.66
C CYS A 635 -22.06 -13.50 11.24
N ARG A 636 -21.03 -13.87 11.99
CA ARG A 636 -20.97 -15.16 12.70
C ARG A 636 -22.06 -15.29 13.75
N ASP A 637 -22.37 -14.21 14.47
CA ASP A 637 -23.49 -14.18 15.40
C ASP A 637 -24.84 -14.34 14.72
N LEU A 638 -25.02 -13.69 13.56
CA LEU A 638 -26.20 -13.84 12.73
C LEU A 638 -26.37 -15.30 12.28
N LEU A 639 -25.30 -15.92 11.78
CA LEU A 639 -25.30 -17.33 11.36
C LEU A 639 -25.59 -18.29 12.52
N ARG A 640 -24.97 -18.07 13.69
CA ARG A 640 -25.27 -18.84 14.92
C ARG A 640 -26.76 -18.73 15.34
N GLY A 641 -27.34 -17.54 15.16
CA GLY A 641 -28.75 -17.31 15.39
C GLY A 641 -29.65 -18.09 14.43
N LEU A 642 -29.25 -18.15 13.15
CA LEU A 642 -29.98 -18.92 12.12
C LEU A 642 -29.89 -20.45 12.35
N GLU A 643 -28.74 -20.97 12.79
CA GLU A 643 -28.53 -22.40 13.06
C GLU A 643 -29.31 -22.90 14.27
N ARG A 644 -29.53 -22.07 15.30
CA ARG A 644 -30.20 -22.46 16.55
C ARG A 644 -31.73 -22.62 16.44
N LYS A 645 -32.34 -22.37 15.27
CA LYS A 645 -33.82 -22.50 15.02
C LYS A 645 -34.73 -21.96 16.15
N LYS A 646 -34.21 -21.10 17.02
CA LYS A 646 -35.05 -20.40 18.01
C LYS A 646 -35.55 -19.14 17.34
N PRO A 647 -36.87 -18.84 17.38
CA PRO A 647 -37.36 -17.53 17.00
C PRO A 647 -36.60 -16.53 17.89
N ILE A 648 -35.76 -15.68 17.25
CA ILE A 648 -35.12 -14.58 17.96
C ILE A 648 -36.27 -13.73 18.48
N ARG A 649 -36.58 -13.85 19.78
CA ARG A 649 -37.46 -12.92 20.45
C ARG A 649 -36.79 -11.56 20.31
N TRP A 650 -37.34 -10.74 19.46
CA TRP A 650 -36.93 -9.39 19.19
C TRP A 650 -36.94 -8.58 20.48
N PHE A 651 -35.83 -8.61 21.20
CA PHE A 651 -35.57 -7.67 22.26
C PHE A 651 -34.92 -6.46 21.63
N ASN A 652 -35.72 -5.41 21.48
CA ASN A 652 -35.38 -4.02 21.18
C ASN A 652 -34.42 -3.77 20.00
N ALA A 653 -34.94 -3.24 18.91
CA ALA A 653 -34.21 -2.61 17.81
C ALA A 653 -33.17 -1.57 18.28
N MET A 654 -33.28 -1.05 19.50
CA MET A 654 -32.33 -0.12 20.13
C MET A 654 -30.95 -0.72 20.48
N THR A 655 -30.87 -2.05 20.75
CA THR A 655 -29.57 -2.64 21.12
C THR A 655 -28.67 -2.91 19.92
N PHE A 656 -29.21 -2.96 18.71
CA PHE A 656 -28.45 -3.29 17.50
C PHE A 656 -27.74 -2.07 16.89
N TRP A 657 -28.29 -0.86 17.07
CA TRP A 657 -27.62 0.40 16.75
C TRP A 657 -26.51 0.75 17.75
N ARG A 658 -26.51 0.11 18.95
CA ARG A 658 -25.47 0.31 19.96
C ARG A 658 -24.15 -0.40 19.67
N SER A 659 -24.08 -1.25 18.64
CA SER A 659 -22.89 -2.07 18.36
C SER A 659 -22.15 -1.70 17.06
N ARG A 660 -22.50 -0.57 16.43
CA ARG A 660 -21.78 -0.05 15.24
C ARG A 660 -21.41 1.42 15.33
#